data_116c564dd43657a846402c9fbe43eef6
#
_entry.id   116c564dd43657a846402c9fbe43eef6
#
_cell.length_a   1.000
_cell.length_b   1.000
_cell.length_c   1.000
_cell.angle_alpha   90.00
_cell.angle_beta   90.00
_cell.angle_gamma   90.00
#
_symmetry.space_group_name_H-M   'P 1'
#
loop_
_entity.id
_entity.type
_entity.pdbx_description
1 polymer ?
#
loop_
_entity_poly.entity_id
_entity_poly.type
_entity_poly.pdbx_seq_one_letter_code
_entity_poly.pdbx_strand_id
1 'polypeptide(L)'
;MGSANTPQTNKFIGMLKYIITFCFSLCFSILFAHEAYILDKNTQIVISPDPSNSVRLAAVELQYFIGKTTGLQIPIVHLCSNNVDKVIFVGQSSYTDQYGISEECLGEQEYLIDVSPRRIILIGKDTDVTSEIICDKGRSNNGFSPEEDRRQINYQQATGNSDVVSQLTLPSIFDAQGTCYAVYDFIERFLGVRFYGPSPKNIVVPSIQRLRIDNVHIQRAPAIKYRDGSLTFGWPFMKAQFMDATEDMLHLYMWRMRMGGRRWAANHAFTGFQDRFLKQNPARPELFEGSYPEYFAVGRGGGASERQFCYTNPDFIHQVAQDAIRYFEGKGTIAEQVALGEYFAIVPLDNSSWCTCDECQKLLAIDKNNILGQHFNCGTATHYIWNFVNKVAHEIKRVAPDKKLAALAYHVYAYLPKDIKLEDNIAVAPCLHTRNYWAPGMKRNEMMLYKSWIEESKSSGRDIFLWSYLGFPTERGLVTNFNVFPGFNAHAMGEQMRMYATDGVKGVYLCGLSEQIDFYLTMKLFDNPSLDTDEILDEFFDRYFGKAAEAMKKFYLKIESVYSDPANYPSYIQTQDAQFHQTRELAWKYLGTPRVMEELEGYIEQARLEAESIEEKERVNSWKIGVWDYMLAGFNDYYKN
;
A
#
# COMPACT_ATOMS: atom_id res chain seq x y z
N MET A 1 58.52 31.37 68.79
CA MET A 1 58.51 29.92 68.96
C MET A 1 57.21 29.41 68.31
N GLY A 2 57.26 29.04 67.09
CA GLY A 2 56.13 28.62 66.33
C GLY A 2 56.42 27.25 65.67
N SER A 3 55.64 26.31 65.91
CA SER A 3 55.77 24.99 65.28
C SER A 3 54.84 24.89 64.10
N ALA A 4 55.44 24.65 62.96
CA ALA A 4 54.76 24.32 61.72
C ALA A 4 54.12 22.90 61.78
N ASN A 5 52.89 22.76 61.48
CA ASN A 5 52.24 21.44 61.18
C ASN A 5 51.92 21.36 59.72
N THR A 6 52.42 20.34 59.11
CA THR A 6 52.40 19.98 57.65
C THR A 6 51.04 19.50 57.14
N PRO A 7 50.66 19.84 55.91
CA PRO A 7 49.42 19.37 55.28
C PRO A 7 49.66 18.15 54.39
N GLN A 8 50.17 17.02 54.90
CA GLN A 8 50.35 15.81 54.06
C GLN A 8 49.30 14.71 54.26
N THR A 9 48.53 14.72 55.34
CA THR A 9 47.53 13.70 55.65
C THR A 9 46.22 13.89 54.91
N ASN A 10 45.87 15.10 54.48
CA ASN A 10 44.59 15.33 53.77
C ASN A 10 44.60 14.97 52.29
N LYS A 11 45.78 14.87 51.66
CA LYS A 11 45.84 14.40 50.21
C LYS A 11 45.67 12.89 50.08
N PHE A 12 46.08 12.09 51.03
CA PHE A 12 45.93 10.61 50.97
C PHE A 12 44.47 10.18 51.18
N ILE A 13 43.73 10.84 52.08
CA ILE A 13 42.31 10.54 52.35
C ILE A 13 41.44 10.98 51.16
N GLY A 14 41.77 12.07 50.48
CA GLY A 14 41.10 12.52 49.25
C GLY A 14 41.30 11.55 48.08
N MET A 15 42.53 11.09 47.89
CA MET A 15 42.87 10.14 46.80
C MET A 15 42.24 8.75 47.02
N LEU A 16 42.16 8.28 48.29
CA LEU A 16 41.52 7.01 48.63
C LEU A 16 40.00 7.08 48.45
N LYS A 17 39.35 8.21 48.73
CA LYS A 17 37.90 8.43 48.43
C LYS A 17 37.64 8.44 46.92
N TYR A 18 38.49 9.06 46.11
CA TYR A 18 38.33 9.05 44.63
C TYR A 18 38.55 7.65 44.02
N ILE A 19 39.52 6.88 44.53
CA ILE A 19 39.77 5.51 44.07
C ILE A 19 38.62 4.59 44.47
N ILE A 20 38.06 4.69 45.68
CA ILE A 20 36.93 3.90 46.14
C ILE A 20 35.66 4.29 45.36
N THR A 21 35.40 5.58 45.08
CA THR A 21 34.26 6.04 44.28
C THR A 21 34.41 5.62 42.81
N PHE A 22 35.61 5.65 42.24
CA PHE A 22 35.89 5.20 40.87
C PHE A 22 35.78 3.68 40.75
N CYS A 23 36.27 2.89 41.71
CA CYS A 23 36.08 1.45 41.75
C CYS A 23 34.61 1.04 41.97
N PHE A 24 33.84 1.77 42.82
CA PHE A 24 32.40 1.54 42.98
C PHE A 24 31.62 1.92 41.71
N SER A 25 32.01 3.02 41.02
CA SER A 25 31.38 3.40 39.73
C SER A 25 31.73 2.43 38.63
N LEU A 26 32.95 1.87 38.55
CA LEU A 26 33.32 0.80 37.63
C LEU A 26 32.66 -0.53 37.98
N CYS A 27 32.55 -0.91 39.25
CA CYS A 27 31.83 -2.12 39.67
C CYS A 27 30.32 -2.02 39.41
N PHE A 28 29.71 -0.82 39.56
CA PHE A 28 28.29 -0.62 39.20
C PHE A 28 28.07 -0.60 37.68
N SER A 29 29.04 -0.15 36.89
CA SER A 29 28.97 -0.20 35.41
C SER A 29 29.19 -1.62 34.86
N ILE A 30 29.78 -2.52 35.62
CA ILE A 30 30.00 -3.93 35.22
C ILE A 30 28.81 -4.82 35.63
N LEU A 31 27.91 -4.35 36.52
CA LEU A 31 26.78 -5.15 37.04
C LEU A 31 25.48 -5.00 36.26
N PHE A 32 25.44 -4.19 35.20
CA PHE A 32 24.35 -4.16 34.22
C PHE A 32 24.83 -4.56 32.82
N ALA A 33 25.47 -5.72 32.70
CA ALA A 33 25.46 -6.42 31.43
C ALA A 33 23.98 -6.79 31.19
N HIS A 34 23.24 -5.97 30.42
CA HIS A 34 21.90 -6.35 29.98
C HIS A 34 22.02 -7.70 29.29
N GLU A 35 21.48 -8.76 29.93
CA GLU A 35 21.41 -10.07 29.31
C GLU A 35 20.59 -9.93 28.04
N ALA A 36 21.23 -10.16 26.89
CA ALA A 36 20.58 -10.12 25.59
C ALA A 36 19.99 -11.49 25.23
N TYR A 37 18.97 -11.50 24.42
CA TYR A 37 18.53 -12.73 23.74
C TYR A 37 19.59 -13.15 22.72
N ILE A 38 20.07 -14.38 22.84
CA ILE A 38 21.01 -14.97 21.88
C ILE A 38 20.37 -16.21 21.29
N LEU A 39 20.12 -16.17 19.98
CA LEU A 39 19.56 -17.32 19.26
C LEU A 39 20.59 -18.44 19.19
N ASP A 40 20.14 -19.67 19.48
CA ASP A 40 20.96 -20.88 19.38
C ASP A 40 20.12 -22.09 18.87
N LYS A 41 20.78 -23.21 18.67
CA LYS A 41 20.18 -24.45 18.14
C LYS A 41 19.09 -25.07 19.04
N ASN A 42 19.02 -24.68 20.31
CA ASN A 42 18.02 -25.18 21.26
C ASN A 42 16.78 -24.29 21.31
N THR A 43 16.77 -23.19 20.55
CA THR A 43 15.59 -22.30 20.44
C THR A 43 14.44 -23.02 19.74
N GLN A 44 13.21 -22.75 20.19
CA GLN A 44 11.97 -23.24 19.55
C GLN A 44 11.05 -22.07 19.20
N ILE A 45 10.37 -22.17 18.06
CA ILE A 45 9.22 -21.34 17.73
C ILE A 45 7.97 -22.05 18.25
N VAL A 46 7.20 -21.38 19.09
CA VAL A 46 5.98 -21.93 19.71
C VAL A 46 4.76 -21.18 19.20
N ILE A 47 3.81 -21.93 18.66
CA ILE A 47 2.50 -21.43 18.18
C ILE A 47 1.36 -22.16 18.91
N SER A 48 0.16 -21.61 18.90
CA SER A 48 -1.04 -22.28 19.39
C SER A 48 -1.25 -23.63 18.69
N PRO A 49 -1.89 -24.63 19.35
CA PRO A 49 -2.29 -25.88 18.69
C PRO A 49 -3.25 -25.67 17.50
N ASP A 50 -4.08 -24.64 17.55
CA ASP A 50 -4.99 -24.23 16.48
C ASP A 50 -4.69 -22.77 16.08
N PRO A 51 -3.63 -22.55 15.29
CA PRO A 51 -3.21 -21.22 14.89
C PRO A 51 -4.01 -20.73 13.67
N SER A 52 -4.26 -19.43 13.60
CA SER A 52 -4.76 -18.79 12.38
C SER A 52 -3.83 -18.98 11.19
N ASN A 53 -4.31 -18.77 9.96
CA ASN A 53 -3.46 -18.77 8.76
C ASN A 53 -2.36 -17.70 8.85
N SER A 54 -2.66 -16.55 9.45
CA SER A 54 -1.68 -15.48 9.75
C SER A 54 -0.54 -15.98 10.62
N VAL A 55 -0.85 -16.66 11.73
CA VAL A 55 0.16 -17.22 12.65
C VAL A 55 0.99 -18.32 11.97
N ARG A 56 0.35 -19.19 11.17
CA ARG A 56 1.06 -20.25 10.41
C ARG A 56 2.05 -19.67 9.43
N LEU A 57 1.60 -18.69 8.60
CA LEU A 57 2.46 -17.99 7.67
C LEU A 57 3.63 -17.31 8.39
N ALA A 58 3.34 -16.57 9.46
CA ALA A 58 4.33 -15.87 10.27
C ALA A 58 5.41 -16.82 10.83
N ALA A 59 5.00 -17.95 11.41
CA ALA A 59 5.93 -18.92 11.99
C ALA A 59 6.82 -19.59 10.93
N VAL A 60 6.26 -19.95 9.79
CA VAL A 60 7.00 -20.57 8.67
C VAL A 60 7.99 -19.57 8.05
N GLU A 61 7.57 -18.32 7.80
CA GLU A 61 8.45 -17.26 7.30
C GLU A 61 9.58 -16.95 8.29
N LEU A 62 9.29 -16.88 9.58
CA LEU A 62 10.30 -16.65 10.60
C LEU A 62 11.33 -17.79 10.65
N GLN A 63 10.88 -19.06 10.64
CA GLN A 63 11.76 -20.23 10.59
C GLN A 63 12.65 -20.20 9.35
N TYR A 64 12.07 -19.94 8.19
CA TYR A 64 12.79 -19.87 6.92
C TYR A 64 13.89 -18.81 6.93
N PHE A 65 13.58 -17.57 7.35
CA PHE A 65 14.56 -16.49 7.35
C PHE A 65 15.60 -16.60 8.46
N ILE A 66 15.26 -17.16 9.61
CA ILE A 66 16.27 -17.52 10.62
C ILE A 66 17.24 -18.56 10.04
N GLY A 67 16.72 -19.61 9.42
CA GLY A 67 17.56 -20.61 8.75
C GLY A 67 18.49 -20.03 7.70
N LYS A 68 17.95 -19.16 6.83
CA LYS A 68 18.73 -18.50 5.76
C LYS A 68 19.78 -17.54 6.29
N THR A 69 19.51 -16.79 7.33
CA THR A 69 20.43 -15.77 7.86
C THR A 69 21.49 -16.35 8.79
N THR A 70 21.14 -17.35 9.61
CA THR A 70 22.01 -17.86 10.68
C THR A 70 22.51 -19.30 10.46
N GLY A 71 21.92 -20.02 9.51
CA GLY A 71 22.16 -21.46 9.31
C GLY A 71 21.52 -22.37 10.37
N LEU A 72 20.80 -21.82 11.35
CA LEU A 72 20.15 -22.59 12.42
C LEU A 72 18.79 -23.12 11.98
N GLN A 73 18.59 -24.41 12.13
CA GLN A 73 17.30 -25.06 11.94
C GLN A 73 16.57 -25.14 13.29
N ILE A 74 15.59 -24.24 13.52
CA ILE A 74 14.80 -24.22 14.75
C ILE A 74 13.40 -24.77 14.49
N PRO A 75 12.87 -25.67 15.39
CA PRO A 75 11.59 -26.30 15.14
C PRO A 75 10.41 -25.37 15.48
N ILE A 76 9.31 -25.52 14.74
CA ILE A 76 7.99 -25.00 15.10
C ILE A 76 7.27 -26.08 15.89
N VAL A 77 6.79 -25.75 17.09
CA VAL A 77 6.12 -26.68 18.02
C VAL A 77 4.86 -26.04 18.64
N HIS A 78 3.96 -26.88 19.13
CA HIS A 78 2.75 -26.44 19.84
C HIS A 78 2.90 -26.42 21.37
N LEU A 79 3.89 -27.15 21.88
CA LEU A 79 4.18 -27.24 23.30
C LEU A 79 5.67 -26.96 23.55
N CYS A 80 5.95 -26.10 24.51
CA CYS A 80 7.31 -25.87 24.98
C CYS A 80 7.90 -27.16 25.60
N SER A 81 9.10 -27.52 25.15
CA SER A 81 9.84 -28.62 25.78
C SER A 81 10.43 -28.16 27.11
N ASN A 82 10.39 -29.00 28.16
CA ASN A 82 10.86 -28.69 29.53
C ASN A 82 12.36 -28.32 29.61
N ASN A 83 13.14 -28.62 28.59
CA ASN A 83 14.60 -28.41 28.53
C ASN A 83 15.04 -27.28 27.63
N VAL A 84 14.14 -26.36 27.23
CA VAL A 84 14.41 -25.26 26.33
C VAL A 84 14.58 -23.96 27.11
N ASP A 85 15.78 -23.41 27.04
CA ASP A 85 16.11 -22.16 27.72
C ASP A 85 15.65 -20.90 26.99
N LYS A 86 15.32 -21.04 25.68
CA LYS A 86 14.99 -19.90 24.79
C LYS A 86 13.85 -20.24 23.85
N VAL A 87 12.88 -19.35 23.81
CA VAL A 87 11.63 -19.54 23.06
C VAL A 87 11.28 -18.29 22.27
N ILE A 88 10.69 -18.50 21.10
CA ILE A 88 10.04 -17.46 20.30
C ILE A 88 8.54 -17.83 20.22
N PHE A 89 7.70 -17.07 20.89
CA PHE A 89 6.25 -17.22 20.80
C PHE A 89 5.75 -16.41 19.61
N VAL A 90 4.95 -17.04 18.75
CA VAL A 90 4.34 -16.40 17.58
C VAL A 90 2.82 -16.52 17.67
N GLY A 91 2.15 -15.37 17.77
CA GLY A 91 0.70 -15.28 17.97
C GLY A 91 0.24 -15.54 19.39
N GLN A 92 -1.08 -15.41 19.60
CA GLN A 92 -1.73 -15.68 20.89
C GLN A 92 -1.61 -17.13 21.32
N SER A 93 -1.32 -17.36 22.59
CA SER A 93 -1.28 -18.70 23.19
C SER A 93 -1.40 -18.61 24.72
N SER A 94 -1.69 -19.74 25.39
CA SER A 94 -1.67 -19.79 26.84
C SER A 94 -0.33 -19.44 27.49
N TYR A 95 0.76 -19.50 26.72
CA TYR A 95 2.06 -19.05 27.18
C TYR A 95 2.18 -17.52 27.17
N THR A 96 1.67 -16.83 26.13
CA THR A 96 1.67 -15.36 26.09
C THR A 96 0.79 -14.76 27.17
N ASP A 97 -0.34 -15.42 27.50
CA ASP A 97 -1.24 -15.04 28.60
C ASP A 97 -0.54 -15.04 29.96
N GLN A 98 0.34 -16.03 30.24
CA GLN A 98 1.14 -16.09 31.46
C GLN A 98 2.07 -14.89 31.66
N TYR A 99 2.43 -14.20 30.57
CA TYR A 99 3.21 -12.96 30.61
C TYR A 99 2.33 -11.71 30.62
N GLY A 100 1.01 -11.86 30.66
CA GLY A 100 0.06 -10.75 30.61
C GLY A 100 -0.02 -10.06 29.24
N ILE A 101 0.38 -10.77 28.16
CA ILE A 101 0.37 -10.26 26.79
C ILE A 101 -0.74 -10.96 26.02
N SER A 102 -1.73 -10.18 25.56
CA SER A 102 -2.90 -10.67 24.81
C SER A 102 -3.17 -9.78 23.60
N GLU A 103 -3.61 -10.39 22.49
CA GLU A 103 -4.03 -9.69 21.29
C GLU A 103 -5.26 -8.81 21.50
N GLU A 104 -6.10 -9.09 22.53
CA GLU A 104 -7.25 -8.27 22.88
C GLU A 104 -6.88 -6.85 23.31
N CYS A 105 -5.65 -6.66 23.82
CA CYS A 105 -5.12 -5.36 24.22
C CYS A 105 -4.57 -4.56 23.03
N LEU A 106 -4.54 -5.13 21.83
CA LEU A 106 -3.99 -4.53 20.63
C LEU A 106 -5.10 -3.97 19.74
N GLY A 107 -4.84 -2.80 19.15
CA GLY A 107 -5.74 -2.14 18.22
C GLY A 107 -5.72 -2.76 16.81
N GLU A 108 -6.47 -2.14 15.90
CA GLU A 108 -6.53 -2.55 14.50
C GLU A 108 -5.13 -2.54 13.86
N GLN A 109 -4.69 -3.70 13.35
CA GLN A 109 -3.38 -3.91 12.72
C GLN A 109 -2.18 -3.61 13.64
N GLU A 110 -2.43 -3.48 14.94
CA GLU A 110 -1.37 -3.26 15.92
C GLU A 110 -0.70 -4.58 16.28
N TYR A 111 0.58 -4.51 16.53
CA TYR A 111 1.39 -5.65 16.92
C TYR A 111 2.43 -5.27 17.96
N LEU A 112 2.93 -6.28 18.64
CA LEU A 112 3.95 -6.21 19.67
C LEU A 112 5.13 -7.13 19.35
N ILE A 113 6.34 -6.58 19.47
CA ILE A 113 7.60 -7.31 19.54
C ILE A 113 8.16 -7.10 20.94
N ASP A 114 8.17 -8.13 21.77
CA ASP A 114 8.72 -8.10 23.13
C ASP A 114 9.91 -9.06 23.24
N VAL A 115 11.09 -8.54 23.48
CA VAL A 115 12.33 -9.32 23.58
C VAL A 115 12.89 -9.22 24.98
N SER A 116 13.15 -10.37 25.59
CA SER A 116 13.85 -10.53 26.87
C SER A 116 14.92 -11.62 26.75
N PRO A 117 15.82 -11.83 27.71
CA PRO A 117 16.98 -12.73 27.56
C PRO A 117 16.64 -14.19 27.25
N ARG A 118 15.44 -14.62 27.62
CA ARG A 118 14.99 -16.01 27.43
C ARG A 118 13.83 -16.20 26.47
N ARG A 119 13.16 -15.10 26.08
CA ARG A 119 11.99 -15.19 25.21
C ARG A 119 11.91 -14.02 24.22
N ILE A 120 11.29 -14.30 23.09
CA ILE A 120 10.75 -13.32 22.16
C ILE A 120 9.26 -13.59 22.04
N ILE A 121 8.43 -12.55 22.05
CA ILE A 121 7.00 -12.62 21.76
C ILE A 121 6.73 -11.73 20.55
N LEU A 122 6.17 -12.34 19.50
CA LEU A 122 5.74 -11.70 18.27
C LEU A 122 4.24 -11.92 18.14
N ILE A 123 3.44 -10.91 18.45
CA ILE A 123 1.98 -11.04 18.54
C ILE A 123 1.30 -9.80 17.96
N GLY A 124 0.16 -10.02 17.35
CA GLY A 124 -0.76 -8.99 16.92
C GLY A 124 -2.17 -9.53 16.89
N LYS A 125 -3.14 -8.67 16.62
CA LYS A 125 -4.52 -9.12 16.46
C LYS A 125 -4.65 -9.85 15.14
N ASP A 126 -5.09 -11.11 15.20
CA ASP A 126 -5.29 -11.98 14.04
C ASP A 126 -6.74 -12.45 13.95
N THR A 127 -7.29 -12.47 12.73
CA THR A 127 -8.61 -13.06 12.47
C THR A 127 -8.57 -13.82 11.17
N ASP A 128 -9.06 -15.08 11.20
CA ASP A 128 -9.44 -15.80 9.99
C ASP A 128 -10.95 -15.62 9.84
N VAL A 129 -11.38 -14.60 9.12
CA VAL A 129 -12.81 -14.40 8.87
C VAL A 129 -13.26 -15.35 7.78
N THR A 130 -13.68 -16.54 8.21
CA THR A 130 -14.16 -17.61 7.32
C THR A 130 -15.62 -17.44 6.87
N SER A 131 -16.39 -16.53 7.47
CA SER A 131 -17.85 -16.52 7.39
C SER A 131 -18.48 -15.25 6.81
N GLU A 132 -17.75 -14.19 6.52
CA GLU A 132 -18.34 -13.05 5.84
C GLU A 132 -18.50 -13.39 4.38
N ILE A 133 -19.73 -13.58 3.94
CA ILE A 133 -20.13 -13.51 2.53
C ILE A 133 -19.90 -12.07 2.12
N ILE A 134 -18.73 -11.81 1.62
CA ILE A 134 -18.32 -10.44 1.41
C ILE A 134 -18.85 -9.94 0.08
N CYS A 135 -18.84 -10.78 -0.93
CA CYS A 135 -19.41 -10.47 -2.23
C CYS A 135 -19.80 -11.76 -2.93
N ASP A 136 -20.97 -11.81 -3.54
CA ASP A 136 -21.24 -12.77 -4.59
C ASP A 136 -20.40 -12.36 -5.82
N LYS A 137 -19.16 -12.87 -5.92
CA LYS A 137 -18.17 -12.53 -6.95
C LYS A 137 -17.92 -11.02 -7.12
N GLY A 138 -18.20 -10.24 -6.09
CA GLY A 138 -17.93 -8.83 -6.07
C GLY A 138 -16.43 -8.62 -6.06
N ARG A 139 -15.92 -7.93 -7.06
CA ARG A 139 -14.51 -7.57 -7.17
C ARG A 139 -14.14 -6.66 -5.99
N SER A 140 -13.15 -7.04 -5.21
CA SER A 140 -12.33 -6.03 -4.55
C SER A 140 -11.80 -5.07 -5.62
N ASN A 141 -11.35 -3.87 -5.26
CA ASN A 141 -10.80 -2.93 -6.25
C ASN A 141 -9.66 -3.53 -7.10
N ASN A 142 -8.95 -4.54 -6.58
CA ASN A 142 -7.87 -5.25 -7.26
C ASN A 142 -8.33 -6.45 -8.12
N GLY A 143 -9.62 -6.77 -8.16
CA GLY A 143 -10.17 -7.88 -8.95
C GLY A 143 -10.05 -9.25 -8.31
N PHE A 144 -9.51 -9.38 -7.08
CA PHE A 144 -9.50 -10.64 -6.34
C PHE A 144 -10.82 -10.84 -5.60
N SER A 145 -11.34 -12.06 -5.61
CA SER A 145 -12.37 -12.47 -4.67
C SER A 145 -11.73 -12.76 -3.31
N PRO A 146 -12.45 -12.65 -2.19
CA PRO A 146 -11.94 -13.06 -0.89
C PRO A 146 -11.52 -14.53 -0.79
N GLU A 147 -12.08 -15.39 -1.65
CA GLU A 147 -11.68 -16.79 -1.78
C GLU A 147 -10.33 -16.94 -2.50
N GLU A 148 -10.05 -16.09 -3.50
CA GLU A 148 -8.76 -16.04 -4.19
C GLU A 148 -7.65 -15.51 -3.29
N ASP A 149 -7.97 -14.61 -2.36
CA ASP A 149 -7.00 -14.08 -1.39
C ASP A 149 -6.49 -15.15 -0.42
N ARG A 150 -7.34 -16.11 -0.01
CA ARG A 150 -6.98 -17.22 0.88
C ARG A 150 -6.50 -18.43 0.11
N ARG A 151 -5.70 -18.21 -0.92
CA ARG A 151 -5.21 -19.28 -1.76
C ARG A 151 -4.15 -20.12 -1.07
N GLN A 152 -4.09 -21.38 -1.47
CA GLN A 152 -2.98 -22.24 -1.17
C GLN A 152 -1.85 -22.02 -2.17
N ILE A 153 -0.65 -21.74 -1.68
CA ILE A 153 0.56 -21.56 -2.49
C ILE A 153 1.51 -22.76 -2.36
N ASN A 154 2.28 -23.01 -3.40
CA ASN A 154 3.46 -23.88 -3.32
C ASN A 154 4.63 -23.11 -2.71
N TYR A 155 4.80 -23.26 -1.39
CA TYR A 155 5.80 -22.48 -0.64
C TYR A 155 7.25 -22.90 -0.97
N GLN A 156 7.50 -24.19 -1.32
CA GLN A 156 8.81 -24.62 -1.80
C GLN A 156 9.18 -23.92 -3.10
N GLN A 157 8.25 -23.81 -4.03
CA GLN A 157 8.47 -23.09 -5.28
C GLN A 157 8.65 -21.58 -5.04
N ALA A 158 7.83 -21.02 -4.17
CA ALA A 158 7.88 -19.57 -3.86
C ALA A 158 9.20 -19.16 -3.19
N THR A 159 9.84 -20.06 -2.43
CA THR A 159 11.11 -19.80 -1.74
C THR A 159 12.34 -20.35 -2.46
N GLY A 160 12.15 -21.20 -3.45
CA GLY A 160 13.24 -21.94 -4.09
C GLY A 160 13.95 -22.91 -3.13
N ASN A 161 13.25 -23.41 -2.09
CA ASN A 161 13.84 -24.24 -1.05
C ASN A 161 12.97 -25.50 -0.79
N SER A 162 13.54 -26.68 -1.05
CA SER A 162 12.87 -27.97 -0.83
C SER A 162 12.73 -28.38 0.65
N ASP A 163 13.48 -27.74 1.54
CA ASP A 163 13.52 -28.10 2.96
C ASP A 163 12.41 -27.47 3.81
N VAL A 164 11.56 -26.63 3.18
CA VAL A 164 10.39 -26.01 3.83
C VAL A 164 9.10 -26.79 3.54
N VAL A 165 8.01 -26.40 4.19
CA VAL A 165 6.69 -26.97 3.90
C VAL A 165 6.30 -26.78 2.43
N SER A 166 5.69 -27.81 1.83
CA SER A 166 5.36 -27.77 0.40
C SER A 166 4.18 -26.86 0.09
N GLN A 167 3.18 -26.84 0.94
CA GLN A 167 1.95 -26.07 0.76
C GLN A 167 1.70 -25.19 1.98
N LEU A 168 1.22 -23.97 1.73
CA LEU A 168 0.86 -23.01 2.77
C LEU A 168 -0.37 -22.23 2.33
N THR A 169 -1.37 -22.14 3.21
CA THR A 169 -2.55 -21.30 2.96
C THR A 169 -2.26 -19.88 3.43
N LEU A 170 -2.36 -18.91 2.52
CA LEU A 170 -2.26 -17.50 2.87
C LEU A 170 -3.55 -17.03 3.57
N PRO A 171 -3.51 -16.15 4.57
CA PRO A 171 -4.69 -15.42 5.05
C PRO A 171 -5.20 -14.50 3.93
N SER A 172 -6.40 -13.93 4.03
CA SER A 172 -6.76 -12.79 3.16
C SER A 172 -5.92 -11.57 3.50
N ILE A 173 -5.55 -10.76 2.52
CA ILE A 173 -4.87 -9.47 2.78
C ILE A 173 -5.72 -8.51 3.63
N PHE A 174 -7.04 -8.74 3.68
CA PHE A 174 -8.00 -7.99 4.47
C PHE A 174 -8.38 -8.66 5.80
N ASP A 175 -7.81 -9.81 6.14
CA ASP A 175 -7.88 -10.35 7.49
C ASP A 175 -6.99 -9.54 8.45
N ALA A 176 -7.30 -9.56 9.74
CA ALA A 176 -6.37 -9.02 10.71
C ALA A 176 -5.13 -9.92 10.77
N GLN A 177 -3.95 -9.36 10.56
CA GLN A 177 -2.68 -10.06 10.39
C GLN A 177 -1.56 -9.44 11.26
N GLY A 178 -1.92 -9.01 12.46
CA GLY A 178 -0.97 -8.31 13.33
C GLY A 178 0.26 -9.15 13.64
N THR A 179 0.12 -10.47 13.81
CA THR A 179 1.26 -11.37 14.05
C THR A 179 2.18 -11.47 12.84
N CYS A 180 1.65 -11.51 11.60
CA CYS A 180 2.48 -11.42 10.40
C CYS A 180 3.27 -10.11 10.37
N TYR A 181 2.65 -8.99 10.73
CA TYR A 181 3.31 -7.68 10.75
C TYR A 181 4.43 -7.64 11.81
N ALA A 182 4.21 -8.23 12.99
CA ALA A 182 5.25 -8.38 14.01
C ALA A 182 6.45 -9.18 13.48
N VAL A 183 6.18 -10.31 12.83
CA VAL A 183 7.22 -11.20 12.29
C VAL A 183 7.97 -10.54 11.15
N TYR A 184 7.31 -9.88 10.21
CA TYR A 184 8.01 -9.20 9.11
C TYR A 184 8.82 -7.99 9.61
N ASP A 185 8.33 -7.21 10.59
CA ASP A 185 9.14 -6.15 11.22
C ASP A 185 10.35 -6.74 11.96
N PHE A 186 10.17 -7.88 12.65
CA PHE A 186 11.27 -8.59 13.29
C PHE A 186 12.32 -9.08 12.28
N ILE A 187 11.90 -9.70 11.19
CA ILE A 187 12.77 -10.17 10.10
C ILE A 187 13.57 -9.00 9.48
N GLU A 188 12.90 -7.90 9.18
CA GLU A 188 13.55 -6.73 8.59
C GLU A 188 14.51 -6.04 9.58
N ARG A 189 14.10 -5.90 10.85
CA ARG A 189 14.82 -5.13 11.87
C ARG A 189 16.00 -5.88 12.45
N PHE A 190 15.81 -7.15 12.79
CA PHE A 190 16.81 -7.93 13.54
C PHE A 190 17.56 -8.94 12.69
N LEU A 191 16.95 -9.48 11.63
CA LEU A 191 17.65 -10.35 10.68
C LEU A 191 18.21 -9.56 9.48
N GLY A 192 17.86 -8.30 9.30
CA GLY A 192 18.36 -7.44 8.24
C GLY A 192 17.90 -7.84 6.82
N VAL A 193 16.90 -8.70 6.70
CA VAL A 193 16.33 -9.11 5.41
C VAL A 193 15.61 -7.94 4.75
N ARG A 194 15.67 -7.86 3.42
CA ARG A 194 14.90 -6.88 2.63
C ARG A 194 14.18 -7.54 1.47
N PHE A 195 12.91 -7.21 1.32
CA PHE A 195 12.02 -7.72 0.28
C PHE A 195 11.89 -6.69 -0.85
N TYR A 196 12.84 -6.66 -1.78
CA TYR A 196 12.83 -5.70 -2.90
C TYR A 196 12.04 -6.19 -4.11
N GLY A 197 11.54 -7.42 -4.08
CA GLY A 197 10.68 -8.00 -5.08
C GLY A 197 10.30 -9.45 -4.76
N PRO A 198 9.51 -10.10 -5.64
CA PRO A 198 8.84 -11.36 -5.34
C PRO A 198 9.75 -12.58 -5.34
N SER A 199 10.74 -12.65 -6.24
CA SER A 199 11.57 -13.84 -6.39
C SER A 199 12.78 -13.86 -5.45
N PRO A 200 13.37 -15.02 -5.18
CA PRO A 200 14.53 -15.13 -4.29
C PRO A 200 15.69 -14.18 -4.64
N LYS A 201 15.95 -13.91 -5.93
CA LYS A 201 16.98 -12.95 -6.36
C LYS A 201 16.70 -11.51 -5.96
N ASN A 202 15.43 -11.18 -5.73
CA ASN A 202 15.00 -9.84 -5.32
C ASN A 202 14.98 -9.67 -3.79
N ILE A 203 15.30 -10.72 -3.04
CA ILE A 203 15.35 -10.69 -1.57
C ILE A 203 16.83 -10.64 -1.15
N VAL A 204 17.16 -9.65 -0.33
CA VAL A 204 18.50 -9.55 0.26
C VAL A 204 18.48 -10.21 1.63
N VAL A 205 19.30 -11.25 1.80
CA VAL A 205 19.40 -12.02 3.05
C VAL A 205 20.85 -11.97 3.53
N PRO A 206 21.15 -11.22 4.60
CA PRO A 206 22.50 -11.17 5.16
C PRO A 206 22.87 -12.46 5.90
N SER A 207 24.16 -12.75 6.00
CA SER A 207 24.67 -13.83 6.85
C SER A 207 25.01 -13.31 8.25
N ILE A 208 24.43 -13.93 9.28
CA ILE A 208 24.60 -13.57 10.68
C ILE A 208 25.22 -14.75 11.44
N GLN A 209 26.47 -14.62 11.87
CA GLN A 209 27.14 -15.68 12.64
C GLN A 209 26.52 -15.90 14.03
N ARG A 210 26.06 -14.84 14.66
CA ARG A 210 25.48 -14.86 16.01
C ARG A 210 24.41 -13.77 16.12
N LEU A 211 23.14 -14.17 16.15
CA LEU A 211 22.05 -13.23 16.39
C LEU A 211 21.98 -12.92 17.88
N ARG A 212 22.23 -11.66 18.25
CA ARG A 212 22.09 -11.10 19.58
C ARG A 212 21.13 -9.92 19.51
N ILE A 213 20.09 -9.95 20.35
CA ILE A 213 19.07 -8.91 20.44
C ILE A 213 18.99 -8.43 21.90
N ASP A 214 19.22 -7.16 22.13
CA ASP A 214 19.04 -6.55 23.43
C ASP A 214 17.54 -6.48 23.79
N ASN A 215 17.20 -6.32 25.06
CA ASN A 215 15.82 -6.20 25.48
C ASN A 215 15.13 -5.04 24.76
N VAL A 216 13.99 -5.34 24.15
CA VAL A 216 13.23 -4.34 23.41
C VAL A 216 11.73 -4.62 23.55
N HIS A 217 10.95 -3.54 23.59
CA HIS A 217 9.49 -3.59 23.57
C HIS A 217 9.00 -2.60 22.52
N ILE A 218 8.45 -3.13 21.40
CA ILE A 218 7.97 -2.33 20.27
C ILE A 218 6.51 -2.65 20.08
N GLN A 219 5.64 -1.66 20.32
CA GLN A 219 4.21 -1.74 20.01
C GLN A 219 3.88 -0.68 18.97
N ARG A 220 3.35 -1.11 17.82
CA ARG A 220 3.05 -0.21 16.71
C ARG A 220 2.05 -0.82 15.72
N ALA A 221 1.54 0.02 14.85
CA ALA A 221 0.71 -0.37 13.71
C ALA A 221 1.13 0.43 12.48
N PRO A 222 0.85 -0.06 11.25
CA PRO A 222 0.99 0.72 10.04
C PRO A 222 0.22 2.04 10.13
N ALA A 223 0.82 3.14 9.67
CA ALA A 223 0.20 4.47 9.74
C ALA A 223 -1.02 4.57 8.82
N ILE A 224 -0.92 4.07 7.59
CA ILE A 224 -2.02 3.98 6.63
C ILE A 224 -2.70 2.61 6.78
N LYS A 225 -3.99 2.60 7.09
CA LYS A 225 -4.72 1.38 7.48
C LYS A 225 -5.22 0.55 6.30
N TYR A 226 -5.50 1.15 5.14
CA TYR A 226 -5.84 0.46 3.90
C TYR A 226 -4.74 0.72 2.88
N ARG A 227 -4.14 -0.35 2.38
CA ARG A 227 -2.98 -0.35 1.49
C ARG A 227 -3.23 -1.38 0.39
N ASP A 228 -3.90 -0.96 -0.67
CA ASP A 228 -4.28 -1.86 -1.77
C ASP A 228 -3.99 -1.19 -3.12
N GLY A 229 -4.04 -1.94 -4.20
CA GLY A 229 -3.84 -1.38 -5.53
C GLY A 229 -3.75 -2.42 -6.63
N SER A 230 -3.95 -1.97 -7.85
CA SER A 230 -3.64 -2.73 -9.05
C SER A 230 -2.15 -2.61 -9.34
N LEU A 231 -1.38 -3.59 -8.86
CA LEU A 231 0.03 -3.73 -9.21
C LEU A 231 0.15 -4.33 -10.61
N THR A 232 0.79 -3.61 -11.50
CA THR A 232 0.86 -3.97 -12.91
C THR A 232 2.16 -4.73 -13.23
N PHE A 233 2.32 -5.91 -12.63
CA PHE A 233 3.50 -6.78 -12.83
C PHE A 233 3.75 -7.13 -14.30
N GLY A 234 2.72 -7.14 -15.13
CA GLY A 234 2.82 -7.40 -16.58
C GLY A 234 3.29 -6.19 -17.41
N TRP A 235 3.43 -5.00 -16.84
CA TRP A 235 3.86 -3.81 -17.55
C TRP A 235 5.39 -3.74 -17.69
N PRO A 236 5.93 -2.96 -18.64
CA PRO A 236 7.31 -3.08 -19.10
C PRO A 236 8.35 -3.15 -17.99
N PHE A 237 8.29 -2.27 -16.99
CA PHE A 237 9.33 -2.17 -15.96
C PHE A 237 9.30 -3.37 -15.02
N MET A 238 8.21 -3.60 -14.29
CA MET A 238 8.10 -4.73 -13.36
C MET A 238 8.16 -6.07 -14.07
N LYS A 239 7.64 -6.19 -15.30
CA LYS A 239 7.72 -7.42 -16.08
C LYS A 239 9.16 -7.89 -16.30
N ALA A 240 10.07 -6.97 -16.61
CA ALA A 240 11.48 -7.31 -16.80
C ALA A 240 12.22 -7.50 -15.46
N GLN A 241 11.91 -6.68 -14.47
CA GLN A 241 12.52 -6.76 -13.14
C GLN A 241 12.12 -8.05 -12.39
N PHE A 242 10.92 -8.57 -12.65
CA PHE A 242 10.34 -9.74 -12.00
C PHE A 242 10.03 -10.89 -12.98
N MET A 243 10.80 -11.01 -14.06
CA MET A 243 10.55 -11.97 -15.16
C MET A 243 10.57 -13.45 -14.74
N ASP A 244 11.22 -13.77 -13.62
CA ASP A 244 11.31 -15.10 -13.03
C ASP A 244 10.29 -15.35 -11.91
N ALA A 245 9.45 -14.36 -11.58
CA ALA A 245 8.46 -14.50 -10.52
C ALA A 245 7.29 -15.37 -10.99
N THR A 246 6.95 -16.37 -10.18
CA THR A 246 5.71 -17.13 -10.31
C THR A 246 4.55 -16.37 -9.64
N GLU A 247 3.32 -16.78 -9.94
CA GLU A 247 2.14 -16.20 -9.31
C GLU A 247 2.16 -16.36 -7.78
N ASP A 248 2.61 -17.52 -7.27
CA ASP A 248 2.78 -17.75 -5.84
C ASP A 248 3.83 -16.82 -5.20
N MET A 249 4.91 -16.53 -5.90
CA MET A 249 5.91 -15.54 -5.45
C MET A 249 5.32 -14.12 -5.39
N LEU A 250 4.55 -13.73 -6.41
CA LEU A 250 3.89 -12.42 -6.45
C LEU A 250 2.90 -12.26 -5.29
N HIS A 251 2.08 -13.29 -5.02
CA HIS A 251 1.17 -13.26 -3.88
C HIS A 251 1.94 -13.14 -2.57
N LEU A 252 2.90 -14.03 -2.31
CA LEU A 252 3.69 -13.99 -1.05
C LEU A 252 4.38 -12.63 -0.86
N TYR A 253 4.83 -12.00 -1.95
CA TYR A 253 5.44 -10.67 -1.90
C TYR A 253 4.48 -9.60 -1.38
N MET A 254 3.20 -9.63 -1.75
CA MET A 254 2.19 -8.69 -1.23
C MET A 254 2.05 -8.80 0.29
N TRP A 255 2.07 -10.03 0.86
CA TRP A 255 2.03 -10.23 2.32
C TRP A 255 3.31 -9.71 3.00
N ARG A 256 4.48 -9.99 2.44
CA ARG A 256 5.77 -9.47 2.91
C ARG A 256 5.82 -7.95 2.93
N MET A 257 5.16 -7.31 1.98
CA MET A 257 5.00 -5.86 1.92
C MET A 257 3.84 -5.32 2.77
N ARG A 258 3.12 -6.17 3.49
CA ARG A 258 1.98 -5.79 4.36
C ARG A 258 0.87 -5.06 3.60
N MET A 259 0.58 -5.47 2.36
CA MET A 259 -0.58 -4.98 1.62
C MET A 259 -1.89 -5.36 2.30
N GLY A 260 -3.00 -4.72 1.93
CA GLY A 260 -4.34 -4.96 2.48
C GLY A 260 -4.63 -4.15 3.73
N GLY A 261 -4.99 -4.82 4.79
CA GLY A 261 -5.33 -4.21 6.07
C GLY A 261 -6.83 -3.94 6.24
N ARG A 262 -7.26 -2.67 6.38
CA ARG A 262 -8.67 -2.33 6.58
C ARG A 262 -9.51 -2.74 5.37
N ARG A 263 -10.68 -3.31 5.65
CA ARG A 263 -11.66 -3.67 4.61
C ARG A 263 -12.34 -2.40 4.11
N TRP A 264 -12.05 -2.03 2.88
CA TRP A 264 -12.69 -0.93 2.16
C TRP A 264 -12.66 -1.22 0.66
N ALA A 265 -13.75 -0.88 -0.04
CA ALA A 265 -13.80 -0.95 -1.50
C ALA A 265 -14.71 0.16 -2.04
N ALA A 266 -14.28 0.80 -3.12
CA ALA A 266 -15.08 1.75 -3.89
C ALA A 266 -14.69 1.66 -5.36
N ASN A 267 -15.65 1.34 -6.21
CA ASN A 267 -15.53 1.36 -7.67
C ASN A 267 -16.91 1.54 -8.27
N HIS A 268 -17.03 1.68 -9.61
CA HIS A 268 -18.29 1.74 -10.32
C HIS A 268 -19.19 0.56 -9.93
N ALA A 269 -20.37 0.85 -9.34
CA ALA A 269 -21.13 -0.13 -8.56
C ALA A 269 -22.48 -0.55 -9.21
N PHE A 270 -22.81 -0.02 -10.39
CA PHE A 270 -24.14 -0.23 -10.98
C PHE A 270 -24.16 -1.03 -12.29
N THR A 271 -23.09 -1.72 -12.63
CA THR A 271 -22.98 -2.48 -13.89
C THR A 271 -24.08 -3.53 -14.03
N GLY A 272 -24.37 -4.28 -12.97
CA GLY A 272 -25.37 -5.34 -12.97
C GLY A 272 -26.83 -4.88 -12.91
N PHE A 273 -27.08 -3.58 -12.68
CA PHE A 273 -28.45 -3.07 -12.54
C PHE A 273 -29.27 -3.16 -13.85
N GLN A 274 -28.63 -3.20 -15.00
CA GLN A 274 -29.33 -3.38 -16.27
C GLN A 274 -29.94 -4.77 -16.39
N ASP A 275 -29.21 -5.80 -16.00
CA ASP A 275 -29.67 -7.19 -15.99
C ASP A 275 -30.78 -7.40 -14.96
N ARG A 276 -30.76 -6.64 -13.86
CA ARG A 276 -31.78 -6.71 -12.81
C ARG A 276 -33.06 -5.96 -13.18
N PHE A 277 -32.97 -4.75 -13.74
CA PHE A 277 -34.08 -3.79 -13.78
C PHE A 277 -34.43 -3.22 -15.16
N LEU A 278 -33.69 -3.51 -16.20
CA LEU A 278 -34.01 -3.02 -17.55
C LEU A 278 -34.52 -4.12 -18.46
N LYS A 279 -33.73 -5.17 -18.65
CA LYS A 279 -34.02 -6.27 -19.57
C LYS A 279 -33.36 -7.54 -19.08
N GLN A 280 -34.13 -8.62 -19.05
CA GLN A 280 -33.59 -9.94 -18.71
C GLN A 280 -32.45 -10.34 -19.64
N ASN A 281 -31.30 -10.66 -19.03
CA ASN A 281 -30.13 -11.17 -19.70
C ASN A 281 -30.27 -12.69 -19.84
N PRO A 282 -30.31 -13.26 -21.09
CA PRO A 282 -30.41 -14.70 -21.27
C PRO A 282 -29.30 -15.53 -20.65
N ALA A 283 -28.11 -14.94 -20.45
CA ALA A 283 -26.97 -15.59 -19.81
C ALA A 283 -27.07 -15.60 -18.27
N ARG A 284 -27.89 -14.72 -17.70
CA ARG A 284 -28.06 -14.55 -16.23
C ARG A 284 -29.53 -14.25 -15.89
N PRO A 285 -30.49 -15.13 -16.31
CA PRO A 285 -31.92 -14.86 -16.14
C PRO A 285 -32.37 -14.76 -14.68
N GLU A 286 -31.62 -15.35 -13.77
CA GLU A 286 -31.85 -15.34 -12.31
C GLU A 286 -31.68 -13.97 -11.67
N LEU A 287 -30.98 -13.05 -12.33
CA LEU A 287 -30.77 -11.69 -11.81
C LEU A 287 -31.98 -10.76 -12.07
N PHE A 288 -32.87 -11.13 -13.00
CA PHE A 288 -33.95 -10.25 -13.43
C PHE A 288 -35.04 -10.13 -12.37
N GLU A 289 -35.20 -8.95 -11.79
CA GLU A 289 -36.17 -8.63 -10.75
C GLU A 289 -37.41 -7.89 -11.28
N GLY A 290 -37.38 -7.42 -12.55
CA GLY A 290 -38.47 -6.71 -13.19
C GLY A 290 -37.98 -5.63 -14.15
N SER A 291 -38.92 -5.00 -14.88
CA SER A 291 -38.59 -3.92 -15.81
C SER A 291 -38.99 -2.57 -15.19
N TYR A 292 -38.00 -1.76 -14.85
CA TYR A 292 -38.13 -0.43 -14.23
C TYR A 292 -37.37 0.60 -15.08
N PRO A 293 -37.84 0.91 -16.30
CA PRO A 293 -37.13 1.82 -17.21
C PRO A 293 -36.94 3.22 -16.65
N GLU A 294 -37.75 3.63 -15.68
CA GLU A 294 -37.66 4.89 -14.94
C GLU A 294 -36.41 5.01 -14.05
N TYR A 295 -35.75 3.91 -13.72
CA TYR A 295 -34.45 3.95 -12.99
C TYR A 295 -33.33 4.48 -13.90
N PHE A 296 -33.49 4.40 -15.21
CA PHE A 296 -32.44 4.68 -16.18
C PHE A 296 -32.53 6.09 -16.75
N ALA A 297 -31.40 6.63 -17.20
CA ALA A 297 -31.31 7.95 -17.78
C ALA A 297 -32.14 8.09 -19.06
N VAL A 298 -32.87 9.19 -19.17
CA VAL A 298 -33.70 9.54 -20.33
C VAL A 298 -32.90 10.41 -21.29
N GLY A 299 -33.18 10.28 -22.62
CA GLY A 299 -32.71 11.20 -23.67
C GLY A 299 -31.24 11.06 -24.07
N ARG A 300 -30.52 10.13 -23.48
CA ARG A 300 -29.14 9.79 -23.85
C ARG A 300 -29.03 8.30 -24.13
N GLY A 301 -28.90 7.96 -25.41
CA GLY A 301 -28.61 6.58 -25.81
C GLY A 301 -27.15 6.30 -25.63
N GLY A 302 -26.72 5.79 -24.48
CA GLY A 302 -25.57 4.93 -24.42
C GLY A 302 -25.92 3.60 -25.09
N GLY A 303 -24.94 2.80 -25.53
CA GLY A 303 -25.20 1.40 -25.87
C GLY A 303 -25.93 0.73 -24.72
N ALA A 304 -26.64 -0.38 -24.96
CA ALA A 304 -27.47 -1.06 -23.96
C ALA A 304 -26.73 -1.46 -22.69
N SER A 305 -25.38 -1.48 -22.72
CA SER A 305 -24.48 -1.80 -21.60
C SER A 305 -23.97 -0.59 -20.79
N GLU A 306 -24.18 0.66 -21.24
CA GLU A 306 -23.53 1.84 -20.65
C GLU A 306 -24.52 2.95 -20.26
N ARG A 307 -25.81 2.62 -20.16
CA ARG A 307 -26.84 3.61 -19.83
C ARG A 307 -26.74 4.04 -18.38
N GLN A 308 -26.57 5.35 -18.14
CA GLN A 308 -26.60 5.94 -16.80
C GLN A 308 -28.00 5.86 -16.17
N PHE A 309 -28.12 6.26 -14.92
CA PHE A 309 -29.32 6.21 -14.12
C PHE A 309 -29.95 7.59 -13.93
N CYS A 310 -31.22 7.60 -13.57
CA CYS A 310 -31.90 8.81 -13.11
C CYS A 310 -31.64 8.99 -11.62
N TYR A 311 -30.53 9.65 -11.26
CA TYR A 311 -30.07 9.84 -9.88
C TYR A 311 -30.98 10.75 -9.03
N THR A 312 -32.09 11.29 -9.62
CA THR A 312 -33.13 11.99 -8.88
C THR A 312 -34.39 11.15 -8.66
N ASN A 313 -34.49 9.97 -9.30
CA ASN A 313 -35.62 9.07 -9.14
C ASN A 313 -35.66 8.50 -7.71
N PRO A 314 -36.74 8.72 -6.93
CA PRO A 314 -36.83 8.28 -5.54
C PRO A 314 -36.85 6.76 -5.39
N ASP A 315 -37.47 6.03 -6.34
CA ASP A 315 -37.55 4.57 -6.27
C ASP A 315 -36.19 3.92 -6.57
N PHE A 316 -35.41 4.52 -7.48
CA PHE A 316 -34.02 4.10 -7.70
C PHE A 316 -33.13 4.37 -6.47
N ILE A 317 -33.26 5.54 -5.84
CA ILE A 317 -32.54 5.88 -4.60
C ILE A 317 -32.87 4.85 -3.51
N HIS A 318 -34.17 4.56 -3.34
CA HIS A 318 -34.64 3.56 -2.38
C HIS A 318 -34.11 2.16 -2.68
N GLN A 319 -34.11 1.73 -3.95
CA GLN A 319 -33.57 0.43 -4.35
C GLN A 319 -32.08 0.28 -4.00
N VAL A 320 -31.28 1.33 -4.26
CA VAL A 320 -29.85 1.32 -3.91
C VAL A 320 -29.66 1.25 -2.38
N ALA A 321 -30.48 1.96 -1.62
CA ALA A 321 -30.45 1.87 -0.15
C ALA A 321 -30.84 0.48 0.36
N GLN A 322 -31.87 -0.17 -0.23
CA GLN A 322 -32.25 -1.54 0.11
C GLN A 322 -31.14 -2.57 -0.20
N ASP A 323 -30.45 -2.41 -1.32
CA ASP A 323 -29.32 -3.28 -1.67
C ASP A 323 -28.18 -3.14 -0.64
N ALA A 324 -27.86 -1.93 -0.21
CA ALA A 324 -26.86 -1.69 0.81
C ALA A 324 -27.27 -2.26 2.19
N ILE A 325 -28.55 -2.08 2.60
CA ILE A 325 -29.09 -2.64 3.84
C ILE A 325 -29.01 -4.17 3.81
N ARG A 326 -29.41 -4.77 2.68
CA ARG A 326 -29.31 -6.23 2.46
C ARG A 326 -27.88 -6.75 2.66
N TYR A 327 -26.90 -6.03 2.11
CA TYR A 327 -25.48 -6.37 2.31
C TYR A 327 -25.08 -6.27 3.79
N PHE A 328 -25.46 -5.21 4.48
CA PHE A 328 -25.14 -5.02 5.90
C PHE A 328 -25.86 -6.01 6.83
N GLU A 329 -26.95 -6.61 6.38
CA GLU A 329 -27.61 -7.75 7.05
C GLU A 329 -26.90 -9.09 6.82
N GLY A 330 -25.76 -9.13 6.13
CA GLY A 330 -24.98 -10.33 5.83
C GLY A 330 -25.52 -11.19 4.68
N LYS A 331 -26.40 -10.64 3.83
CA LYS A 331 -26.99 -11.36 2.68
C LYS A 331 -26.15 -11.22 1.40
N GLY A 332 -24.98 -10.60 1.48
CA GLY A 332 -24.05 -10.39 0.37
C GLY A 332 -24.51 -9.34 -0.65
N THR A 333 -23.71 -9.14 -1.70
CA THR A 333 -24.00 -8.25 -2.83
C THR A 333 -24.75 -8.97 -3.93
N ILE A 334 -25.33 -8.20 -4.87
CA ILE A 334 -26.02 -8.71 -6.05
C ILE A 334 -25.35 -8.13 -7.30
N ALA A 335 -25.13 -8.96 -8.31
CA ALA A 335 -24.82 -8.52 -9.67
C ALA A 335 -23.69 -7.44 -9.74
N GLU A 336 -22.49 -7.81 -9.35
CA GLU A 336 -21.28 -6.97 -9.48
C GLU A 336 -21.28 -5.68 -8.64
N GLN A 337 -22.13 -5.60 -7.62
CA GLN A 337 -22.04 -4.53 -6.61
C GLN A 337 -20.71 -4.63 -5.89
N VAL A 338 -20.16 -3.48 -5.52
CA VAL A 338 -18.87 -3.37 -4.83
C VAL A 338 -19.11 -3.05 -3.36
N ALA A 339 -18.66 -3.91 -2.48
CA ALA A 339 -18.76 -3.70 -1.04
C ALA A 339 -17.69 -4.50 -0.30
N LEU A 340 -17.19 -4.00 0.82
CA LEU A 340 -16.24 -4.71 1.67
C LEU A 340 -16.30 -4.20 3.11
N GLY A 341 -16.48 -5.13 4.07
CA GLY A 341 -16.58 -4.80 5.49
C GLY A 341 -17.79 -3.92 5.82
N GLU A 342 -17.56 -2.76 6.38
CA GLU A 342 -18.61 -1.79 6.75
C GLU A 342 -18.96 -0.80 5.63
N TYR A 343 -18.43 -0.98 4.42
CA TYR A 343 -18.59 -0.04 3.31
C TYR A 343 -19.33 -0.67 2.14
N PHE A 344 -20.30 0.06 1.58
CA PHE A 344 -21.00 -0.30 0.36
C PHE A 344 -20.82 0.82 -0.68
N ALA A 345 -20.30 0.48 -1.86
CA ALA A 345 -19.98 1.47 -2.89
C ALA A 345 -21.21 1.90 -3.68
N ILE A 346 -21.30 3.21 -3.93
CA ILE A 346 -22.37 3.82 -4.74
C ILE A 346 -21.80 4.77 -5.80
N VAL A 347 -20.78 4.33 -6.48
CA VAL A 347 -20.09 5.12 -7.52
C VAL A 347 -20.82 4.96 -8.86
N PRO A 348 -21.22 6.07 -9.54
CA PRO A 348 -21.80 6.05 -10.87
C PRO A 348 -20.98 5.27 -11.90
N LEU A 349 -21.61 4.81 -12.99
CA LEU A 349 -20.88 4.23 -14.11
C LEU A 349 -19.90 5.24 -14.73
N ASP A 350 -18.84 4.72 -15.34
CA ASP A 350 -17.72 5.53 -15.89
C ASP A 350 -18.07 6.22 -17.21
N ASN A 351 -19.12 7.03 -17.18
CA ASN A 351 -19.50 7.90 -18.30
C ASN A 351 -20.32 9.09 -17.81
N SER A 352 -20.40 10.14 -18.64
CA SER A 352 -21.17 11.36 -18.35
C SER A 352 -22.49 11.45 -19.14
N SER A 353 -23.11 10.32 -19.47
CA SER A 353 -24.40 10.28 -20.18
C SER A 353 -25.58 10.55 -19.23
N TRP A 354 -25.58 11.70 -18.59
CA TRP A 354 -26.54 12.08 -17.55
C TRP A 354 -27.98 12.17 -18.07
N CYS A 355 -28.94 11.89 -17.19
CA CYS A 355 -30.36 11.95 -17.47
C CYS A 355 -30.80 13.36 -17.87
N THR A 356 -31.67 13.45 -18.89
CA THR A 356 -32.19 14.72 -19.41
C THR A 356 -33.58 15.11 -18.84
N CYS A 357 -34.12 14.40 -17.85
CA CYS A 357 -35.36 14.79 -17.19
C CYS A 357 -35.18 16.12 -16.42
N ASP A 358 -36.27 16.85 -16.21
CA ASP A 358 -36.24 18.20 -15.63
C ASP A 358 -35.55 18.24 -14.26
N GLU A 359 -35.82 17.27 -13.40
CA GLU A 359 -35.24 17.23 -12.04
C GLU A 359 -33.71 17.01 -12.07
N CYS A 360 -33.22 16.13 -12.95
CA CYS A 360 -31.79 15.94 -13.13
C CYS A 360 -31.12 17.19 -13.72
N GLN A 361 -31.76 17.82 -14.72
CA GLN A 361 -31.22 19.01 -15.37
C GLN A 361 -31.20 20.24 -14.44
N LYS A 362 -32.16 20.37 -13.50
CA LYS A 362 -32.11 21.42 -12.46
C LYS A 362 -30.84 21.32 -11.61
N LEU A 363 -30.47 20.12 -11.15
CA LEU A 363 -29.26 19.92 -10.34
C LEU A 363 -27.97 20.10 -11.17
N LEU A 364 -27.94 19.60 -12.39
CA LEU A 364 -26.80 19.79 -13.32
C LEU A 364 -26.60 21.28 -13.68
N ALA A 365 -27.68 22.07 -13.75
CA ALA A 365 -27.59 23.49 -14.06
C ALA A 365 -26.88 24.30 -12.97
N ILE A 366 -26.91 23.85 -11.70
CA ILE A 366 -26.20 24.50 -10.59
C ILE A 366 -24.69 24.55 -10.88
N ASP A 367 -24.15 23.47 -11.40
CA ASP A 367 -22.71 23.30 -11.60
C ASP A 367 -22.22 23.62 -13.01
N LYS A 368 -23.11 24.01 -13.92
CA LYS A 368 -22.81 24.18 -15.35
C LYS A 368 -21.60 25.08 -15.62
N ASN A 369 -21.34 26.04 -14.75
CA ASN A 369 -20.25 27.00 -14.86
C ASN A 369 -19.03 26.68 -13.97
N ASN A 370 -19.06 25.54 -13.23
CA ASN A 370 -17.96 25.12 -12.36
C ASN A 370 -16.80 24.44 -13.15
N ILE A 371 -16.46 25.00 -14.29
CA ILE A 371 -15.33 24.51 -15.09
C ILE A 371 -14.11 25.34 -14.72
N LEU A 372 -13.19 24.74 -13.95
CA LEU A 372 -11.89 25.31 -13.68
C LEU A 372 -10.89 24.70 -14.68
N GLY A 373 -10.51 25.45 -15.70
CA GLY A 373 -9.58 24.99 -16.73
C GLY A 373 -10.05 23.74 -17.49
N GLN A 374 -9.10 23.03 -18.10
CA GLN A 374 -9.33 21.77 -18.81
C GLN A 374 -8.80 20.59 -17.99
N HIS A 375 -9.38 20.37 -16.83
CA HIS A 375 -8.98 19.30 -15.92
C HIS A 375 -9.90 18.09 -16.02
N PHE A 376 -9.34 16.90 -15.79
CA PHE A 376 -10.12 15.68 -15.61
C PHE A 376 -11.05 15.82 -14.39
N ASN A 377 -10.49 16.18 -13.24
CA ASN A 377 -11.26 16.46 -12.04
C ASN A 377 -11.84 17.87 -12.12
N CYS A 378 -13.16 17.95 -12.25
CA CYS A 378 -13.91 19.19 -12.29
C CYS A 378 -15.24 19.03 -11.51
N GLY A 379 -16.10 20.06 -11.50
CA GLY A 379 -17.28 20.08 -10.64
C GLY A 379 -18.60 20.19 -11.40
N THR A 380 -18.65 19.85 -12.69
CA THR A 380 -19.83 20.11 -13.53
C THR A 380 -21.07 19.26 -13.23
N ALA A 381 -20.96 18.24 -12.38
CA ALA A 381 -22.06 17.41 -11.90
C ALA A 381 -22.00 17.18 -10.37
N THR A 382 -21.34 18.04 -9.65
CA THR A 382 -21.13 17.92 -8.19
C THR A 382 -22.44 17.83 -7.43
N HIS A 383 -23.34 18.82 -7.56
CA HIS A 383 -24.62 18.82 -6.85
C HIS A 383 -25.52 17.64 -7.26
N TYR A 384 -25.47 17.24 -8.53
CA TYR A 384 -26.28 16.15 -9.05
C TYR A 384 -25.92 14.82 -8.39
N ILE A 385 -24.63 14.46 -8.36
CA ILE A 385 -24.18 13.19 -7.80
C ILE A 385 -24.18 13.21 -6.27
N TRP A 386 -23.68 14.27 -5.64
CA TRP A 386 -23.64 14.30 -4.18
C TRP A 386 -25.03 14.42 -3.53
N ASN A 387 -26.03 14.98 -4.22
CA ASN A 387 -27.42 14.91 -3.76
C ASN A 387 -27.94 13.47 -3.75
N PHE A 388 -27.64 12.68 -4.77
CA PHE A 388 -27.98 11.25 -4.81
C PHE A 388 -27.29 10.48 -3.68
N VAL A 389 -25.96 10.60 -3.58
CA VAL A 389 -25.15 9.97 -2.53
C VAL A 389 -25.72 10.28 -1.14
N ASN A 390 -26.02 11.54 -0.89
CA ASN A 390 -26.52 11.99 0.40
C ASN A 390 -27.91 11.44 0.73
N LYS A 391 -28.81 11.34 -0.24
CA LYS A 391 -30.14 10.75 -0.05
C LYS A 391 -30.06 9.26 0.30
N VAL A 392 -29.24 8.50 -0.41
CA VAL A 392 -29.01 7.09 -0.10
C VAL A 392 -28.41 6.94 1.31
N ALA A 393 -27.41 7.75 1.65
CA ALA A 393 -26.78 7.76 2.97
C ALA A 393 -27.80 8.05 4.09
N HIS A 394 -28.71 8.99 3.87
CA HIS A 394 -29.77 9.31 4.83
C HIS A 394 -30.72 8.13 5.09
N GLU A 395 -31.11 7.40 4.06
CA GLU A 395 -31.95 6.19 4.22
C GLU A 395 -31.24 5.10 5.03
N ILE A 396 -29.98 4.82 4.70
CA ILE A 396 -29.20 3.78 5.39
C ILE A 396 -28.94 4.13 6.84
N LYS A 397 -28.61 5.39 7.14
CA LYS A 397 -28.32 5.86 8.50
C LYS A 397 -29.47 5.59 9.49
N ARG A 398 -30.69 5.55 9.01
CA ARG A 398 -31.88 5.26 9.83
C ARG A 398 -31.98 3.81 10.27
N VAL A 399 -31.36 2.87 9.52
CA VAL A 399 -31.47 1.42 9.71
C VAL A 399 -30.15 0.83 10.21
N ALA A 400 -29.01 1.31 9.69
CA ALA A 400 -27.67 0.84 9.98
C ALA A 400 -26.72 2.03 10.23
N PRO A 401 -26.83 2.72 11.39
CA PRO A 401 -26.13 3.98 11.65
C PRO A 401 -24.59 3.87 11.72
N ASP A 402 -24.09 2.68 12.03
CA ASP A 402 -22.66 2.35 12.09
C ASP A 402 -22.06 1.92 10.75
N LYS A 403 -22.88 1.77 9.71
CA LYS A 403 -22.48 1.35 8.36
C LYS A 403 -22.30 2.55 7.44
N LYS A 404 -21.42 2.42 6.46
CA LYS A 404 -20.99 3.53 5.62
C LYS A 404 -21.17 3.24 4.13
N LEU A 405 -21.47 4.30 3.39
CA LEU A 405 -21.33 4.28 1.93
C LEU A 405 -19.90 4.63 1.55
N ALA A 406 -19.40 4.02 0.47
CA ALA A 406 -18.14 4.39 -0.16
C ALA A 406 -18.40 5.10 -1.49
N ALA A 407 -17.88 6.31 -1.63
CA ALA A 407 -18.02 7.14 -2.82
C ALA A 407 -16.65 7.63 -3.32
N LEU A 408 -16.51 7.79 -4.63
CA LEU A 408 -15.35 8.46 -5.21
C LEU A 408 -15.67 9.94 -5.42
N ALA A 409 -14.73 10.81 -5.14
CA ALA A 409 -14.74 12.19 -5.61
C ALA A 409 -13.95 12.22 -6.93
N TYR A 410 -14.67 12.09 -8.04
CA TYR A 410 -14.12 11.66 -9.31
C TYR A 410 -14.67 12.45 -10.50
N HIS A 411 -13.78 12.78 -11.44
CA HIS A 411 -14.11 13.38 -12.72
C HIS A 411 -15.04 14.61 -12.56
N VAL A 412 -16.24 14.60 -13.14
CA VAL A 412 -17.17 15.75 -13.14
C VAL A 412 -17.87 16.01 -11.81
N TYR A 413 -17.72 15.15 -10.81
CA TYR A 413 -18.25 15.29 -9.47
C TYR A 413 -17.17 15.20 -8.37
N ALA A 414 -15.93 15.55 -8.73
CA ALA A 414 -14.80 15.46 -7.81
C ALA A 414 -14.87 16.47 -6.66
N TYR A 415 -15.51 17.62 -6.83
CA TYR A 415 -15.50 18.69 -5.85
C TYR A 415 -16.49 18.45 -4.71
N LEU A 416 -16.14 19.01 -3.54
CA LEU A 416 -17.03 19.08 -2.40
C LEU A 416 -18.24 20.00 -2.73
N PRO A 417 -19.50 19.54 -2.59
CA PRO A 417 -20.67 20.41 -2.79
C PRO A 417 -20.74 21.50 -1.71
N LYS A 418 -20.99 22.75 -2.11
CA LYS A 418 -20.97 23.88 -1.17
C LYS A 418 -22.23 23.97 -0.32
N ASP A 419 -23.40 23.66 -0.90
CA ASP A 419 -24.71 23.88 -0.31
C ASP A 419 -25.41 22.60 0.15
N ILE A 420 -24.70 21.47 0.14
CA ILE A 420 -25.20 20.19 0.64
C ILE A 420 -24.38 19.81 1.86
N LYS A 421 -25.03 19.72 3.02
CA LYS A 421 -24.43 19.08 4.18
C LYS A 421 -24.51 17.57 4.00
N LEU A 422 -23.38 16.95 3.75
CA LEU A 422 -23.29 15.51 3.56
C LEU A 422 -23.47 14.76 4.89
N GLU A 423 -24.18 13.63 4.86
CA GLU A 423 -24.29 12.71 5.99
C GLU A 423 -22.90 12.17 6.39
N ASP A 424 -22.70 11.94 7.69
CA ASP A 424 -21.41 11.49 8.25
C ASP A 424 -21.06 10.02 7.95
N ASN A 425 -22.06 9.22 7.54
CA ASN A 425 -21.90 7.83 7.12
C ASN A 425 -21.49 7.68 5.64
N ILE A 426 -20.87 8.68 5.04
CA ILE A 426 -20.26 8.62 3.71
C ILE A 426 -18.75 8.66 3.85
N ALA A 427 -18.05 7.62 3.40
CA ALA A 427 -16.61 7.63 3.20
C ALA A 427 -16.30 8.09 1.77
N VAL A 428 -15.30 8.96 1.62
CA VAL A 428 -14.98 9.57 0.33
C VAL A 428 -13.54 9.27 -0.07
N ALA A 429 -13.34 8.94 -1.35
CA ALA A 429 -12.02 8.80 -1.94
C ALA A 429 -11.84 9.79 -3.12
N PRO A 430 -11.16 10.93 -2.92
CA PRO A 430 -10.67 11.75 -4.02
C PRO A 430 -9.74 10.97 -4.94
N CYS A 431 -9.97 11.11 -6.25
CA CYS A 431 -9.17 10.47 -7.29
C CYS A 431 -8.13 11.45 -7.81
N LEU A 432 -6.84 11.13 -7.65
CA LEU A 432 -5.73 12.05 -7.90
C LEU A 432 -4.70 11.46 -8.86
N HIS A 433 -4.20 12.27 -9.81
CA HIS A 433 -3.17 11.90 -10.78
C HIS A 433 -1.78 12.37 -10.33
N THR A 434 -1.36 11.92 -9.18
CA THR A 434 -0.21 12.48 -8.46
C THR A 434 1.12 12.40 -9.22
N ARG A 435 1.28 11.44 -10.12
CA ARG A 435 2.47 11.36 -11.00
C ARG A 435 2.54 12.44 -12.08
N ASN A 436 1.42 13.12 -12.36
CA ASN A 436 1.38 14.18 -13.36
C ASN A 436 1.56 15.60 -12.75
N TYR A 437 1.99 15.69 -11.49
CA TYR A 437 2.18 16.98 -10.79
C TYR A 437 3.38 17.80 -11.29
N TRP A 438 4.14 17.28 -12.26
CA TRP A 438 5.03 18.06 -13.10
C TRP A 438 4.29 19.11 -13.93
N ALA A 439 2.97 18.98 -14.15
CA ALA A 439 2.09 20.01 -14.72
C ALA A 439 1.51 20.88 -13.59
N PRO A 440 1.98 22.15 -13.41
CA PRO A 440 1.62 22.96 -12.25
C PRO A 440 0.12 23.30 -12.15
N GLY A 441 -0.58 23.44 -13.28
CA GLY A 441 -2.02 23.66 -13.30
C GLY A 441 -2.78 22.48 -12.68
N MET A 442 -2.42 21.29 -13.07
CA MET A 442 -2.99 20.05 -12.55
C MET A 442 -2.70 19.88 -11.03
N LYS A 443 -1.46 20.09 -10.62
CA LYS A 443 -1.08 20.06 -9.19
C LYS A 443 -1.93 21.04 -8.37
N ARG A 444 -2.10 22.29 -8.85
CA ARG A 444 -2.93 23.28 -8.15
C ARG A 444 -4.38 22.83 -8.01
N ASN A 445 -5.00 22.35 -9.10
CA ASN A 445 -6.38 21.89 -9.10
C ASN A 445 -6.60 20.73 -8.13
N GLU A 446 -5.79 19.68 -8.23
CA GLU A 446 -5.97 18.48 -7.40
C GLU A 446 -5.56 18.70 -5.95
N MET A 447 -4.59 19.55 -5.65
CA MET A 447 -4.25 19.92 -4.27
C MET A 447 -5.34 20.80 -3.63
N MET A 448 -6.04 21.64 -4.40
CA MET A 448 -7.22 22.37 -3.92
C MET A 448 -8.36 21.38 -3.61
N LEU A 449 -8.61 20.44 -4.51
CA LEU A 449 -9.59 19.37 -4.32
C LEU A 449 -9.28 18.54 -3.07
N TYR A 450 -8.07 18.03 -2.94
CA TYR A 450 -7.61 17.25 -1.79
C TYR A 450 -7.82 18.02 -0.48
N LYS A 451 -7.33 19.24 -0.39
CA LYS A 451 -7.41 20.05 0.82
C LYS A 451 -8.86 20.32 1.22
N SER A 452 -9.76 20.57 0.27
CA SER A 452 -11.17 20.81 0.59
C SER A 452 -11.83 19.59 1.25
N TRP A 453 -11.55 18.38 0.78
CA TRP A 453 -12.05 17.15 1.39
C TRP A 453 -11.40 16.86 2.76
N ILE A 454 -10.13 17.16 2.94
CA ILE A 454 -9.43 17.00 4.22
C ILE A 454 -10.00 18.00 5.27
N GLU A 455 -10.23 19.25 4.90
CA GLU A 455 -10.81 20.24 5.79
C GLU A 455 -12.25 19.86 6.21
N GLU A 456 -13.05 19.38 5.28
CA GLU A 456 -14.39 18.86 5.57
C GLU A 456 -14.33 17.66 6.50
N SER A 457 -13.44 16.70 6.24
CA SER A 457 -13.22 15.52 7.08
C SER A 457 -12.84 15.87 8.52
N LYS A 458 -11.95 16.86 8.72
CA LYS A 458 -11.58 17.33 10.06
C LYS A 458 -12.76 17.90 10.85
N SER A 459 -13.74 18.44 10.17
CA SER A 459 -14.95 19.02 10.81
C SER A 459 -16.08 18.01 11.00
N SER A 460 -16.23 17.03 10.11
CA SER A 460 -17.32 16.06 10.10
C SER A 460 -16.98 14.71 10.73
N GLY A 461 -15.68 14.39 10.84
CA GLY A 461 -15.20 13.06 11.22
C GLY A 461 -15.28 12.02 10.09
N ARG A 462 -15.53 12.47 8.86
CA ARG A 462 -15.64 11.62 7.68
C ARG A 462 -14.36 10.85 7.40
N ASP A 463 -14.47 9.57 7.06
CA ASP A 463 -13.35 8.77 6.58
C ASP A 463 -12.94 9.22 5.17
N ILE A 464 -11.66 9.56 5.00
CA ILE A 464 -11.06 9.86 3.72
C ILE A 464 -10.12 8.73 3.34
N PHE A 465 -10.35 8.19 2.15
CA PHE A 465 -9.44 7.33 1.41
C PHE A 465 -8.93 8.10 0.19
N LEU A 466 -7.99 7.54 -0.56
CA LEU A 466 -7.54 8.10 -1.83
C LEU A 466 -7.52 7.03 -2.92
N TRP A 467 -7.85 7.44 -4.13
CA TRP A 467 -7.58 6.70 -5.36
C TRP A 467 -6.47 7.41 -6.10
N SER A 468 -5.26 6.87 -6.03
CA SER A 468 -4.06 7.47 -6.63
C SER A 468 -3.77 6.83 -7.98
N TYR A 469 -3.93 7.59 -9.07
CA TYR A 469 -3.54 7.15 -10.40
C TYR A 469 -2.01 7.21 -10.56
N LEU A 470 -1.39 6.04 -10.51
CA LEU A 470 0.06 5.86 -10.59
C LEU A 470 0.50 5.14 -11.88
N GLY A 471 -0.45 4.73 -12.73
CA GLY A 471 -0.18 4.07 -14.00
C GLY A 471 0.45 4.97 -15.06
N PHE A 472 0.32 6.30 -14.92
CA PHE A 472 0.93 7.24 -15.84
C PHE A 472 2.43 7.44 -15.54
N PRO A 473 3.28 7.64 -16.56
CA PRO A 473 2.94 7.74 -17.99
C PRO A 473 2.78 6.39 -18.71
N THR A 474 3.12 5.26 -18.10
CA THR A 474 3.19 3.94 -18.73
C THR A 474 1.85 3.52 -19.35
N GLU A 475 0.75 3.70 -18.62
CA GLU A 475 -0.60 3.43 -19.12
C GLU A 475 -0.90 4.20 -20.42
N ARG A 476 -0.52 5.48 -20.46
CA ARG A 476 -0.72 6.30 -21.67
C ARG A 476 0.08 5.76 -22.85
N GLY A 477 1.31 5.35 -22.62
CA GLY A 477 2.14 4.73 -23.65
C GLY A 477 1.54 3.45 -24.20
N LEU A 478 1.02 2.58 -23.33
CA LEU A 478 0.37 1.33 -23.73
C LEU A 478 -0.89 1.58 -24.56
N VAL A 479 -1.75 2.51 -24.14
CA VAL A 479 -3.00 2.84 -24.85
C VAL A 479 -2.75 3.52 -26.21
N THR A 480 -1.70 4.33 -26.33
CA THR A 480 -1.38 5.09 -27.56
C THR A 480 -0.17 4.56 -28.33
N ASN A 481 0.31 3.37 -27.95
CA ASN A 481 1.34 2.59 -28.63
C ASN A 481 2.67 3.33 -28.85
N PHE A 482 3.27 3.83 -27.78
CA PHE A 482 4.64 4.36 -27.77
C PHE A 482 5.34 4.05 -26.45
N ASN A 483 6.67 3.92 -26.49
CA ASN A 483 7.46 3.78 -25.26
C ASN A 483 7.62 5.14 -24.59
N VAL A 484 7.29 5.20 -23.32
CA VAL A 484 7.33 6.42 -22.50
C VAL A 484 8.74 6.69 -21.95
N PHE A 485 9.02 7.93 -21.58
CA PHE A 485 10.07 8.24 -20.63
C PHE A 485 9.55 7.89 -19.23
N PRO A 486 10.30 7.10 -18.40
CA PRO A 486 9.77 6.58 -17.13
C PRO A 486 9.38 7.68 -16.15
N GLY A 487 8.28 7.45 -15.45
CA GLY A 487 7.74 8.39 -14.46
C GLY A 487 8.23 8.11 -13.05
N PHE A 488 9.54 7.87 -12.85
CA PHE A 488 10.10 7.67 -11.51
C PHE A 488 9.88 8.89 -10.65
N ASN A 489 9.42 8.71 -9.41
CA ASN A 489 8.88 9.80 -8.61
C ASN A 489 8.98 9.56 -7.08
N ALA A 490 10.03 8.88 -6.62
CA ALA A 490 10.17 8.45 -5.23
C ALA A 490 10.08 9.61 -4.22
N HIS A 491 10.75 10.74 -4.48
CA HIS A 491 10.74 11.87 -3.55
C HIS A 491 9.36 12.51 -3.43
N ALA A 492 8.69 12.76 -4.56
CA ALA A 492 7.33 13.31 -4.53
C ALA A 492 6.32 12.34 -3.91
N MET A 493 6.45 11.02 -4.14
CA MET A 493 5.65 10.01 -3.46
C MET A 493 5.92 10.01 -1.96
N GLY A 494 7.18 10.12 -1.55
CA GLY A 494 7.56 10.22 -0.13
C GLY A 494 6.91 11.42 0.56
N GLU A 495 6.92 12.59 -0.06
CA GLU A 495 6.23 13.79 0.44
C GLU A 495 4.71 13.56 0.56
N GLN A 496 4.09 12.95 -0.45
CA GLN A 496 2.67 12.65 -0.47
C GLN A 496 2.27 11.67 0.64
N MET A 497 3.00 10.57 0.83
CA MET A 497 2.67 9.57 1.86
C MET A 497 2.77 10.17 3.27
N ARG A 498 3.75 11.01 3.53
CA ARG A 498 3.88 11.75 4.81
C ARG A 498 2.72 12.73 5.01
N MET A 499 2.33 13.46 3.96
CA MET A 499 1.19 14.36 3.99
C MET A 499 -0.11 13.60 4.28
N TYR A 500 -0.37 12.49 3.60
CA TYR A 500 -1.57 11.68 3.79
C TYR A 500 -1.67 11.12 5.22
N ALA A 501 -0.57 10.61 5.75
CA ALA A 501 -0.52 10.13 7.13
C ALA A 501 -0.77 11.26 8.15
N THR A 502 -0.18 12.44 7.93
CA THR A 502 -0.37 13.63 8.79
C THR A 502 -1.81 14.14 8.76
N ASP A 503 -2.45 14.11 7.60
CA ASP A 503 -3.83 14.55 7.41
C ASP A 503 -4.88 13.51 7.86
N GLY A 504 -4.46 12.32 8.29
CA GLY A 504 -5.34 11.29 8.82
C GLY A 504 -6.10 10.49 7.75
N VAL A 505 -5.58 10.44 6.52
CA VAL A 505 -6.10 9.58 5.45
C VAL A 505 -6.09 8.12 5.91
N LYS A 506 -7.23 7.44 5.78
CA LYS A 506 -7.42 6.07 6.26
C LYS A 506 -6.77 5.02 5.35
N GLY A 507 -6.64 5.33 4.07
CA GLY A 507 -6.07 4.40 3.11
C GLY A 507 -5.88 4.97 1.72
N VAL A 508 -5.08 4.28 0.92
CA VAL A 508 -4.79 4.65 -0.46
C VAL A 508 -4.90 3.42 -1.36
N TYR A 509 -5.64 3.56 -2.44
CA TYR A 509 -5.65 2.63 -3.56
C TYR A 509 -4.63 3.08 -4.60
N LEU A 510 -3.63 2.23 -4.88
CA LEU A 510 -2.52 2.49 -5.80
C LEU A 510 -2.90 2.00 -7.20
N CYS A 511 -3.51 2.86 -8.02
CA CYS A 511 -4.00 2.48 -9.34
C CYS A 511 -2.86 2.46 -10.37
N GLY A 512 -2.48 1.27 -10.81
CA GLY A 512 -1.55 1.07 -11.93
C GLY A 512 -0.07 1.22 -11.58
N LEU A 513 0.34 1.06 -10.32
CA LEU A 513 1.74 1.18 -9.92
C LEU A 513 2.59 0.06 -10.55
N SER A 514 3.65 0.43 -11.28
CA SER A 514 4.46 -0.47 -12.11
C SER A 514 5.98 -0.33 -11.90
N GLU A 515 6.42 0.42 -10.91
CA GLU A 515 7.84 0.71 -10.64
C GLU A 515 8.28 0.09 -9.31
N GLN A 516 9.34 -0.70 -9.34
CA GLN A 516 9.86 -1.46 -8.20
C GLN A 516 10.21 -0.59 -6.99
N ILE A 517 10.97 0.47 -7.21
CA ILE A 517 11.45 1.35 -6.12
C ILE A 517 10.30 2.14 -5.54
N ASP A 518 9.46 2.72 -6.39
CA ASP A 518 8.32 3.53 -5.97
C ASP A 518 7.31 2.70 -5.16
N PHE A 519 7.10 1.42 -5.54
CA PHE A 519 6.29 0.49 -4.77
C PHE A 519 6.91 0.20 -3.40
N TYR A 520 8.18 -0.20 -3.38
CA TYR A 520 8.88 -0.51 -2.12
C TYR A 520 8.85 0.68 -1.15
N LEU A 521 9.23 1.86 -1.63
CA LEU A 521 9.20 3.11 -0.86
C LEU A 521 7.80 3.41 -0.31
N THR A 522 6.78 3.33 -1.17
CA THR A 522 5.40 3.61 -0.78
C THR A 522 4.95 2.72 0.36
N MET A 523 5.21 1.41 0.27
CA MET A 523 4.81 0.47 1.32
C MET A 523 5.57 0.70 2.62
N LYS A 524 6.86 1.06 2.56
CA LYS A 524 7.65 1.42 3.75
C LYS A 524 7.10 2.67 4.44
N LEU A 525 6.69 3.68 3.68
CA LEU A 525 6.12 4.92 4.22
C LEU A 525 4.67 4.77 4.67
N PHE A 526 3.89 3.87 4.09
CA PHE A 526 2.57 3.50 4.60
C PHE A 526 2.67 2.82 5.97
N ASP A 527 3.71 2.03 6.18
CA ASP A 527 4.00 1.41 7.47
C ASP A 527 4.54 2.43 8.47
N ASN A 528 5.54 3.24 8.07
CA ASN A 528 6.17 4.25 8.92
C ASN A 528 6.52 5.53 8.13
N PRO A 529 5.68 6.56 8.16
CA PRO A 529 5.90 7.81 7.42
C PRO A 529 7.04 8.68 7.98
N SER A 530 7.61 8.33 9.13
CA SER A 530 8.77 9.06 9.69
C SER A 530 10.10 8.68 9.05
N LEU A 531 10.12 7.62 8.23
CA LEU A 531 11.32 7.22 7.50
C LEU A 531 11.72 8.27 6.48
N ASP A 532 13.02 8.48 6.33
CA ASP A 532 13.57 9.38 5.33
C ASP A 532 13.62 8.72 3.94
N THR A 533 13.25 9.46 2.90
CA THR A 533 13.21 8.93 1.53
C THR A 533 14.60 8.64 0.99
N ASP A 534 15.58 9.52 1.26
CA ASP A 534 16.96 9.33 0.83
C ASP A 534 17.60 8.13 1.52
N GLU A 535 17.35 7.95 2.83
CA GLU A 535 17.84 6.78 3.57
C GLU A 535 17.26 5.46 3.02
N ILE A 536 15.97 5.43 2.65
CA ILE A 536 15.35 4.26 2.01
C ILE A 536 15.99 3.97 0.64
N LEU A 537 16.22 5.01 -0.16
CA LEU A 537 16.87 4.88 -1.47
C LEU A 537 18.31 4.42 -1.33
N ASP A 538 19.08 5.01 -0.41
CA ASP A 538 20.46 4.62 -0.16
C ASP A 538 20.55 3.14 0.26
N GLU A 539 19.73 2.73 1.24
CA GLU A 539 19.68 1.33 1.65
C GLU A 539 19.28 0.41 0.49
N PHE A 540 18.30 0.82 -0.35
CA PHE A 540 17.88 0.03 -1.50
C PHE A 540 19.03 -0.17 -2.49
N PHE A 541 19.66 0.91 -2.93
CA PHE A 541 20.73 0.81 -3.92
C PHE A 541 21.94 0.04 -3.39
N ASP A 542 22.39 0.36 -2.18
CA ASP A 542 23.55 -0.30 -1.56
C ASP A 542 23.34 -1.79 -1.39
N ARG A 543 22.19 -2.20 -0.85
CA ARG A 543 21.92 -3.62 -0.59
C ARG A 543 21.53 -4.41 -1.83
N TYR A 544 20.82 -3.77 -2.78
CA TYR A 544 20.30 -4.47 -3.95
C TYR A 544 21.32 -4.57 -5.08
N PHE A 545 22.10 -3.51 -5.31
CA PHE A 545 23.06 -3.45 -6.41
C PHE A 545 24.53 -3.59 -5.97
N GLY A 546 24.82 -3.56 -4.68
CA GLY A 546 26.17 -3.78 -4.16
C GLY A 546 27.21 -2.85 -4.77
N LYS A 547 28.19 -3.38 -5.51
CA LYS A 547 29.24 -2.58 -6.15
C LYS A 547 28.71 -1.62 -7.22
N ALA A 548 27.61 -1.95 -7.88
CA ALA A 548 26.99 -1.10 -8.88
C ALA A 548 26.02 -0.05 -8.30
N ALA A 549 25.89 0.05 -6.97
CA ALA A 549 24.92 0.90 -6.28
C ALA A 549 24.96 2.36 -6.72
N GLU A 550 26.14 2.96 -6.73
CA GLU A 550 26.32 4.39 -7.05
C GLU A 550 25.89 4.73 -8.48
N ALA A 551 26.29 3.88 -9.45
CA ALA A 551 25.93 4.07 -10.84
C ALA A 551 24.41 3.87 -11.06
N MET A 552 23.80 2.85 -10.44
CA MET A 552 22.37 2.59 -10.53
C MET A 552 21.55 3.68 -9.84
N LYS A 553 22.00 4.22 -8.70
CA LYS A 553 21.36 5.36 -8.03
C LYS A 553 21.38 6.60 -8.91
N LYS A 554 22.52 6.93 -9.53
CA LYS A 554 22.63 8.03 -10.51
C LYS A 554 21.68 7.84 -11.69
N PHE A 555 21.59 6.62 -12.21
CA PHE A 555 20.67 6.29 -13.31
C PHE A 555 19.21 6.58 -12.92
N TYR A 556 18.77 6.09 -11.75
CA TYR A 556 17.42 6.31 -11.25
C TYR A 556 17.13 7.80 -10.99
N LEU A 557 17.98 8.46 -10.21
CA LEU A 557 17.79 9.86 -9.82
C LEU A 557 17.83 10.81 -11.02
N LYS A 558 18.62 10.48 -12.05
CA LYS A 558 18.61 11.25 -13.31
C LYS A 558 17.27 11.18 -14.01
N ILE A 559 16.68 9.98 -14.12
CA ILE A 559 15.34 9.79 -14.70
C ILE A 559 14.31 10.58 -13.88
N GLU A 560 14.31 10.40 -12.55
CA GLU A 560 13.39 11.11 -11.66
C GLU A 560 13.51 12.62 -11.77
N SER A 561 14.72 13.17 -11.72
CA SER A 561 14.94 14.61 -11.81
C SER A 561 14.49 15.19 -13.14
N VAL A 562 14.70 14.46 -14.25
CA VAL A 562 14.23 14.90 -15.57
C VAL A 562 12.70 14.87 -15.65
N TYR A 563 12.07 13.82 -15.13
CA TYR A 563 10.61 13.64 -15.17
C TYR A 563 9.88 14.64 -14.26
N SER A 564 10.39 14.89 -13.07
CA SER A 564 9.69 15.66 -12.03
C SER A 564 9.83 17.19 -12.19
N ASP A 565 10.84 17.67 -12.90
CA ASP A 565 11.10 19.12 -13.04
C ASP A 565 10.24 19.73 -14.14
N PRO A 566 9.28 20.64 -13.81
CA PRO A 566 8.48 21.35 -14.79
C PRO A 566 9.29 22.10 -15.85
N ALA A 567 10.52 22.52 -15.54
CA ALA A 567 11.38 23.27 -16.47
C ALA A 567 11.79 22.44 -17.70
N ASN A 568 11.75 21.11 -17.61
CA ASN A 568 12.05 20.22 -18.73
C ASN A 568 10.89 20.09 -19.75
N TYR A 569 9.73 20.66 -19.43
CA TYR A 569 8.54 20.60 -20.28
C TYR A 569 8.32 21.91 -21.06
N PRO A 570 7.57 21.87 -22.17
CA PRO A 570 7.25 23.09 -22.93
C PRO A 570 6.54 24.13 -22.05
N SER A 571 6.80 25.42 -22.37
CA SER A 571 6.26 26.53 -21.58
C SER A 571 4.74 26.56 -21.48
N TYR A 572 4.02 26.08 -22.51
CA TYR A 572 2.56 26.01 -22.46
C TYR A 572 2.03 25.12 -21.34
N ILE A 573 2.74 24.03 -20.98
CA ILE A 573 2.39 23.17 -19.85
C ILE A 573 2.53 23.89 -18.51
N GLN A 574 3.53 24.77 -18.40
CA GLN A 574 3.76 25.52 -17.16
C GLN A 574 2.74 26.65 -16.96
N THR A 575 2.19 27.18 -18.05
CA THR A 575 1.31 28.37 -18.04
C THR A 575 -0.17 28.05 -18.15
N GLN A 576 -0.54 26.93 -18.78
CA GLN A 576 -1.94 26.54 -18.95
C GLN A 576 -2.50 25.86 -17.69
N ASP A 577 -3.74 26.19 -17.36
CA ASP A 577 -4.50 25.55 -16.29
C ASP A 577 -5.28 24.35 -16.86
N ALA A 578 -4.54 23.26 -17.12
CA ALA A 578 -5.07 22.07 -17.78
C ALA A 578 -4.38 20.79 -17.29
N GLN A 579 -5.03 19.66 -17.54
CA GLN A 579 -4.45 18.33 -17.35
C GLN A 579 -3.58 17.96 -18.54
N PHE A 580 -2.42 17.40 -18.27
CA PHE A 580 -1.51 16.90 -19.27
C PHE A 580 -1.10 15.45 -18.99
N HIS A 581 -0.92 14.68 -20.04
CA HIS A 581 -0.29 13.37 -20.04
C HIS A 581 0.93 13.39 -20.96
N GLN A 582 1.88 12.50 -20.68
CA GLN A 582 3.04 12.37 -21.53
C GLN A 582 2.61 11.93 -22.95
N THR A 583 3.13 12.62 -23.96
CA THR A 583 3.02 12.25 -25.38
C THR A 583 4.36 11.75 -25.87
N ARG A 584 4.39 11.12 -27.06
CA ARG A 584 5.63 10.69 -27.71
C ARG A 584 6.63 11.86 -27.88
N GLU A 585 6.12 13.06 -28.23
CA GLU A 585 6.93 14.28 -28.33
C GLU A 585 7.49 14.71 -26.98
N LEU A 586 6.67 14.74 -25.92
CA LEU A 586 7.15 15.08 -24.57
C LEU A 586 8.21 14.09 -24.10
N ALA A 587 7.99 12.79 -24.32
CA ALA A 587 8.91 11.74 -23.92
C ALA A 587 10.31 11.93 -24.53
N TRP A 588 10.41 12.20 -25.85
CA TRP A 588 11.67 12.05 -26.55
C TRP A 588 12.27 13.34 -27.07
N LYS A 589 11.48 14.41 -27.26
CA LYS A 589 12.00 15.73 -27.62
C LYS A 589 12.38 16.55 -26.39
N TYR A 590 11.66 16.39 -25.28
CA TYR A 590 11.80 17.24 -24.10
C TYR A 590 12.45 16.52 -22.92
N LEU A 591 12.07 15.29 -22.61
CA LEU A 591 12.61 14.53 -21.47
C LEU A 591 13.82 13.69 -21.87
N GLY A 592 13.63 12.65 -22.66
CA GLY A 592 14.70 11.77 -23.16
C GLY A 592 15.46 12.38 -24.33
N THR A 593 16.00 13.58 -24.16
CA THR A 593 16.82 14.26 -25.17
C THR A 593 18.11 13.48 -25.45
N PRO A 594 18.79 13.65 -26.62
CA PRO A 594 20.06 12.97 -26.91
C PRO A 594 21.08 13.09 -25.77
N ARG A 595 21.21 14.28 -25.17
CA ARG A 595 22.12 14.51 -24.04
C ARG A 595 21.73 13.70 -22.79
N VAL A 596 20.43 13.64 -22.46
CA VAL A 596 19.93 12.86 -21.31
C VAL A 596 20.16 11.39 -21.55
N MET A 597 19.89 10.90 -22.77
CA MET A 597 20.09 9.48 -23.10
C MET A 597 21.57 9.08 -23.08
N GLU A 598 22.48 9.92 -23.56
CA GLU A 598 23.93 9.70 -23.49
C GLU A 598 24.42 9.62 -22.04
N GLU A 599 23.93 10.49 -21.15
CA GLU A 599 24.28 10.46 -19.73
C GLU A 599 23.77 9.19 -19.03
N LEU A 600 22.52 8.79 -19.33
CA LEU A 600 21.93 7.56 -18.80
C LEU A 600 22.63 6.29 -19.33
N GLU A 601 23.05 6.28 -20.58
CA GLU A 601 23.87 5.20 -21.14
C GLU A 601 25.18 5.04 -20.35
N GLY A 602 25.85 6.16 -20.06
CA GLY A 602 27.05 6.14 -19.23
C GLY A 602 26.84 5.49 -17.88
N TYR A 603 25.75 5.81 -17.18
CA TYR A 603 25.46 5.24 -15.87
C TYR A 603 25.13 3.75 -15.93
N ILE A 604 24.30 3.31 -16.88
CA ILE A 604 23.93 1.88 -16.95
C ILE A 604 25.10 1.00 -17.40
N GLU A 605 25.96 1.50 -18.31
CA GLU A 605 27.16 0.78 -18.70
C GLU A 605 28.20 0.74 -17.57
N GLN A 606 28.36 1.83 -16.81
CA GLN A 606 29.19 1.83 -15.60
C GLN A 606 28.69 0.80 -14.59
N ALA A 607 27.37 0.75 -14.31
CA ALA A 607 26.78 -0.23 -13.40
C ALA A 607 27.08 -1.68 -13.85
N ARG A 608 27.00 -1.96 -15.16
CA ARG A 608 27.32 -3.27 -15.72
C ARG A 608 28.79 -3.69 -15.51
N LEU A 609 29.69 -2.73 -15.56
CA LEU A 609 31.13 -2.98 -15.34
C LEU A 609 31.46 -3.15 -13.86
N GLU A 610 30.78 -2.45 -12.97
CA GLU A 610 31.01 -2.47 -11.52
C GLU A 610 30.36 -3.67 -10.81
N ALA A 611 29.30 -4.26 -11.36
CA ALA A 611 28.63 -5.42 -10.78
C ALA A 611 29.60 -6.63 -10.72
N GLU A 612 29.83 -7.15 -9.51
CA GLU A 612 30.79 -8.24 -9.26
C GLU A 612 30.10 -9.60 -9.11
N SER A 613 29.11 -9.71 -8.19
CA SER A 613 28.42 -10.97 -7.92
C SER A 613 27.43 -11.34 -9.05
N ILE A 614 27.00 -12.60 -9.05
CA ILE A 614 25.98 -13.09 -10.01
C ILE A 614 24.68 -12.31 -9.79
N GLU A 615 24.27 -12.15 -8.55
CA GLU A 615 23.04 -11.46 -8.17
C GLU A 615 23.07 -9.98 -8.59
N GLU A 616 24.19 -9.27 -8.37
CA GLU A 616 24.35 -7.89 -8.82
C GLU A 616 24.21 -7.78 -10.35
N LYS A 617 24.87 -8.66 -11.10
CA LYS A 617 24.79 -8.70 -12.58
C LYS A 617 23.38 -8.97 -13.07
N GLU A 618 22.68 -9.90 -12.46
CA GLU A 618 21.28 -10.22 -12.81
C GLU A 618 20.35 -9.04 -12.54
N ARG A 619 20.50 -8.37 -11.40
CA ARG A 619 19.69 -7.21 -11.00
C ARG A 619 19.93 -6.01 -11.91
N VAL A 620 21.20 -5.69 -12.21
CA VAL A 620 21.56 -4.63 -13.18
C VAL A 620 21.02 -4.98 -14.57
N ASN A 621 21.15 -6.24 -15.01
CA ASN A 621 20.64 -6.67 -16.31
C ASN A 621 19.10 -6.58 -16.41
N SER A 622 18.37 -6.91 -15.35
CA SER A 622 16.92 -6.77 -15.32
C SER A 622 16.48 -5.30 -15.48
N TRP A 623 17.19 -4.37 -14.86
CA TRP A 623 16.97 -2.93 -15.00
C TRP A 623 17.39 -2.42 -16.38
N LYS A 624 18.48 -2.95 -16.92
CA LYS A 624 18.89 -2.64 -18.30
C LYS A 624 17.80 -3.02 -19.29
N ILE A 625 17.30 -4.24 -19.24
CA ILE A 625 16.23 -4.72 -20.14
C ILE A 625 14.93 -3.94 -19.92
N GLY A 626 14.49 -3.81 -18.67
CA GLY A 626 13.18 -3.24 -18.35
C GLY A 626 13.10 -1.73 -18.48
N VAL A 627 14.19 -1.01 -18.23
CA VAL A 627 14.19 0.45 -18.21
C VAL A 627 15.02 1.02 -19.35
N TRP A 628 16.31 0.69 -19.41
CA TRP A 628 17.20 1.29 -20.41
C TRP A 628 16.85 0.88 -21.85
N ASP A 629 16.77 -0.42 -22.13
CA ASP A 629 16.51 -0.90 -23.51
C ASP A 629 15.09 -0.49 -23.97
N TYR A 630 14.12 -0.42 -23.04
CA TYR A 630 12.78 0.10 -23.30
C TYR A 630 12.82 1.58 -23.70
N MET A 631 13.56 2.42 -22.96
CA MET A 631 13.76 3.84 -23.29
C MET A 631 14.49 4.01 -24.61
N LEU A 632 15.58 3.26 -24.82
CA LEU A 632 16.37 3.32 -26.03
C LEU A 632 15.56 2.95 -27.27
N ALA A 633 14.66 1.98 -27.15
CA ALA A 633 13.74 1.63 -28.23
C ALA A 633 12.78 2.80 -28.55
N GLY A 634 12.22 3.46 -27.55
CA GLY A 634 11.33 4.61 -27.73
C GLY A 634 12.05 5.83 -28.32
N PHE A 635 13.26 6.10 -27.84
CA PHE A 635 14.13 7.16 -28.37
C PHE A 635 14.46 6.92 -29.85
N ASN A 636 14.93 5.72 -30.18
CA ASN A 636 15.25 5.36 -31.56
C ASN A 636 14.04 5.42 -32.49
N ASP A 637 12.85 4.98 -32.02
CA ASP A 637 11.62 5.07 -32.79
C ASP A 637 11.22 6.53 -33.07
N TYR A 638 11.43 7.42 -32.11
CA TYR A 638 11.13 8.86 -32.28
C TYR A 638 12.06 9.55 -33.30
N TYR A 639 13.36 9.28 -33.25
CA TYR A 639 14.36 9.97 -34.07
C TYR A 639 14.64 9.30 -35.44
N LYS A 640 14.17 8.05 -35.66
CA LYS A 640 14.29 7.36 -36.96
C LYS A 640 13.15 7.70 -37.94
N ASN A 641 12.02 8.20 -37.42
CA ASN A 641 10.86 8.62 -38.18
C ASN A 641 10.77 10.15 -38.21
#